data_4b23884d7b23acd7aa19a0fe63ca6eb1
#
_entry.id   4b23884d7b23acd7aa19a0fe63ca6eb1
#
_cell.length_a   1.000
_cell.length_b   1.000
_cell.length_c   1.000
_cell.angle_alpha   90.00
_cell.angle_beta   90.00
_cell.angle_gamma   90.00
#
_symmetry.space_group_name_H-M   'P 1'
#
loop_
_entity.id
_entity.type
_entity.pdbx_description
1 polymer ?
#
loop_
_entity_poly.entity_id
_entity_poly.type
_entity_poly.pdbx_seq_one_letter_code
_entity_poly.pdbx_strand_id
1 'polypeptide(L)'
;MAQHAGADAVHVLIDQVKTVGQATPRAVNALETIRGTEGDTDCTEAASALSTALADATDQLGEKAEDADKAAALAPIVATGALALFAPHIVDTALRQHDTLERLLATEGDTLAAVCHVTAVAASSPSLRTWLASTRAAQRLLERSPTSEVTADNASTALLCIKLAIRKSDVPGSALDLDVSLQEQLAQGLAAFISGGPVQDANAPSIFSFDAKSAARADALEGLYYLAASDRVKELLSNNTGLLEAAVQILNSNTQQKRLFPARTEGTDHGTSLYSDDALEEKRPAQVSLEFLVVSIIAQIATYPRENTSESQQIEALRQTALRRGTEIPDKKDAAARCRRLLAAHIPAALTDVAVRTRLGESPELRRQLGLVFYSLVSALNPAERGQLLADGITGALLQIIAPAYASLLAGNGTEDDWAPLQGLARLTITSNPTLMYGNDPSSGVPYIAALFLEPSRSAQERFESAMALTNIASVSPEAAHSVAVASFKGVGAASELGTVSGAITSLIMQYDIPIFRCALIELLCNLVQDEGVFYEWSGEAEADSTDRKRAAGEQLDPLPDKDDATIRLHDPRGRLQLLASMCEVDEAADMLNVKEARAASGALAMLSAGGAACEHILALPPRCHAIIAQLVWRRVDNDCLDADTAAQLSLRGLSIVSSLVQYIRWLETNKEHRAHVRRRVRDPVAKLRRTGLLQAAAQCAVAGVQAMVARMGNNAGANAEVTSLAVDVMRDAKPLMDES
;
A
#
# COMPACT_ATOMS: atom_id res chain seq x y z
N MET A 1 29.57 -10.50 -46.74
CA MET A 1 28.09 -10.29 -46.69
C MET A 1 27.57 -9.87 -45.31
N ALA A 2 28.24 -10.12 -44.23
CA ALA A 2 27.80 -9.66 -42.90
C ALA A 2 28.22 -8.23 -42.52
N GLN A 3 29.21 -7.67 -43.23
CA GLN A 3 29.85 -6.39 -42.85
C GLN A 3 29.01 -5.12 -43.07
N HIS A 4 27.87 -5.19 -43.77
CA HIS A 4 27.03 -4.01 -44.03
C HIS A 4 25.60 -4.17 -43.54
N ALA A 5 25.34 -5.20 -42.74
CA ALA A 5 23.96 -5.56 -42.35
C ALA A 5 23.26 -4.43 -41.57
N GLY A 6 24.02 -3.68 -40.75
CA GLY A 6 23.47 -2.56 -39.95
C GLY A 6 23.07 -1.37 -40.83
N ALA A 7 23.91 -0.97 -41.78
CA ALA A 7 23.61 0.13 -42.71
C ALA A 7 22.44 -0.18 -43.64
N ASP A 8 22.40 -1.40 -44.19
CA ASP A 8 21.29 -1.87 -45.01
C ASP A 8 19.98 -1.92 -44.23
N ALA A 9 20.01 -2.34 -42.97
CA ALA A 9 18.83 -2.35 -42.11
C ALA A 9 18.31 -0.93 -41.79
N VAL A 10 19.18 0.09 -41.65
CA VAL A 10 18.78 1.50 -41.51
C VAL A 10 18.04 1.97 -42.75
N HIS A 11 18.56 1.68 -43.94
CA HIS A 11 17.90 2.05 -45.19
C HIS A 11 16.54 1.35 -45.35
N VAL A 12 16.45 0.08 -44.99
CA VAL A 12 15.17 -0.67 -44.99
C VAL A 12 14.18 -0.06 -44.03
N LEU A 13 14.61 0.35 -42.84
CA LEU A 13 13.74 0.97 -41.86
C LEU A 13 13.19 2.30 -42.38
N ILE A 14 14.04 3.17 -42.93
CA ILE A 14 13.66 4.45 -43.49
C ILE A 14 12.65 4.26 -44.64
N ASP A 15 12.90 3.29 -45.54
CA ASP A 15 12.00 2.99 -46.65
C ASP A 15 10.64 2.47 -46.16
N GLN A 16 10.61 1.64 -45.13
CA GLN A 16 9.36 1.15 -44.51
C GLN A 16 8.58 2.28 -43.83
N VAL A 17 9.24 3.20 -43.13
CA VAL A 17 8.61 4.40 -42.55
C VAL A 17 8.01 5.26 -43.68
N LYS A 18 8.76 5.47 -44.78
CA LYS A 18 8.37 6.28 -45.92
C LYS A 18 7.16 5.68 -46.65
N THR A 19 7.14 4.37 -46.83
CA THR A 19 6.16 3.70 -47.72
C THR A 19 4.91 3.22 -47.00
N VAL A 20 5.03 2.79 -45.76
CA VAL A 20 3.94 2.10 -45.02
C VAL A 20 3.50 2.88 -43.80
N GLY A 21 4.44 3.55 -43.09
CA GLY A 21 4.15 4.32 -41.86
C GLY A 21 3.57 3.50 -40.70
N GLN A 22 3.70 2.17 -40.74
CA GLN A 22 3.19 1.23 -39.74
C GLN A 22 4.23 0.17 -39.37
N ALA A 23 4.06 -0.48 -38.23
CA ALA A 23 4.88 -1.61 -37.84
C ALA A 23 4.69 -2.79 -38.79
N THR A 24 5.64 -3.00 -39.69
CA THR A 24 5.66 -4.16 -40.57
C THR A 24 6.68 -5.18 -40.04
N PRO A 25 6.53 -6.48 -40.38
CA PRO A 25 7.55 -7.48 -40.07
C PRO A 25 8.95 -7.09 -40.58
N ARG A 26 9.02 -6.39 -41.72
CA ARG A 26 10.28 -5.89 -42.26
C ARG A 26 10.90 -4.80 -41.43
N ALA A 27 10.09 -3.82 -40.93
CA ALA A 27 10.57 -2.76 -40.05
C ALA A 27 11.06 -3.32 -38.73
N VAL A 28 10.34 -4.27 -38.16
CA VAL A 28 10.72 -4.93 -36.90
C VAL A 28 12.01 -5.75 -37.06
N ASN A 29 12.13 -6.50 -38.14
CA ASN A 29 13.35 -7.27 -38.42
C ASN A 29 14.55 -6.32 -38.65
N ALA A 30 14.34 -5.17 -39.29
CA ALA A 30 15.39 -4.18 -39.47
C ALA A 30 15.86 -3.64 -38.10
N LEU A 31 14.94 -3.30 -37.18
CA LEU A 31 15.28 -2.86 -35.84
C LEU A 31 16.00 -3.95 -35.03
N GLU A 32 15.58 -5.20 -35.12
CA GLU A 32 16.25 -6.33 -34.47
C GLU A 32 17.67 -6.56 -35.05
N THR A 33 17.84 -6.42 -36.35
CA THR A 33 19.16 -6.50 -37.00
C THR A 33 20.08 -5.41 -36.48
N ILE A 34 19.60 -4.16 -36.41
CA ILE A 34 20.36 -3.02 -35.91
C ILE A 34 20.68 -3.21 -34.41
N ARG A 35 19.74 -3.69 -33.61
CA ARG A 35 19.96 -3.98 -32.18
C ARG A 35 21.01 -5.06 -31.97
N GLY A 36 21.09 -6.03 -32.86
CA GLY A 36 22.04 -7.16 -32.81
C GLY A 36 23.46 -6.78 -33.30
N THR A 37 23.70 -5.57 -33.77
CA THR A 37 25.04 -5.10 -34.16
C THR A 37 25.87 -4.83 -32.91
N GLU A 38 26.74 -5.75 -32.52
CA GLU A 38 27.59 -5.66 -31.32
C GLU A 38 29.02 -5.18 -31.62
N GLY A 39 29.39 -5.00 -32.90
CA GLY A 39 30.73 -4.60 -33.31
C GLY A 39 30.88 -3.07 -33.53
N ASP A 40 31.97 -2.47 -33.07
CA ASP A 40 32.24 -1.03 -33.26
C ASP A 40 32.17 -0.56 -34.73
N THR A 41 32.53 -1.43 -35.67
CA THR A 41 32.54 -1.12 -37.13
C THR A 41 31.11 -1.06 -37.68
N ASP A 42 30.28 -2.05 -37.33
CA ASP A 42 28.90 -2.13 -37.81
C ASP A 42 28.01 -1.03 -37.21
N CYS A 43 28.23 -0.67 -35.94
CA CYS A 43 27.57 0.45 -35.29
C CYS A 43 27.95 1.78 -35.96
N THR A 44 29.22 1.96 -36.33
CA THR A 44 29.69 3.17 -36.98
C THR A 44 29.12 3.33 -38.40
N GLU A 45 28.99 2.24 -39.14
CA GLU A 45 28.41 2.25 -40.50
C GLU A 45 26.91 2.55 -40.44
N ALA A 46 26.15 1.90 -39.51
CA ALA A 46 24.77 2.20 -39.28
C ALA A 46 24.52 3.66 -38.85
N ALA A 47 25.34 4.18 -37.97
CA ALA A 47 25.27 5.57 -37.53
C ALA A 47 25.60 6.55 -38.68
N SER A 48 26.56 6.21 -39.52
CA SER A 48 26.93 7.01 -40.71
C SER A 48 25.80 7.02 -41.74
N ALA A 49 25.16 5.86 -41.99
CA ALA A 49 24.00 5.75 -42.88
C ALA A 49 22.85 6.64 -42.39
N LEU A 50 22.55 6.57 -41.10
CA LEU A 50 21.51 7.39 -40.46
C LEU A 50 21.83 8.88 -40.53
N SER A 51 23.10 9.28 -40.22
CA SER A 51 23.54 10.67 -40.28
C SER A 51 23.46 11.24 -41.70
N THR A 52 23.84 10.47 -42.71
CA THR A 52 23.71 10.84 -44.11
C THR A 52 22.27 11.05 -44.51
N ALA A 53 21.39 10.10 -44.16
CA ALA A 53 19.96 10.21 -44.43
C ALA A 53 19.31 11.43 -43.74
N LEU A 54 19.71 11.76 -42.52
CA LEU A 54 19.26 12.94 -41.82
C LEU A 54 19.80 14.25 -42.45
N ALA A 55 21.03 14.27 -42.96
CA ALA A 55 21.59 15.43 -43.68
C ALA A 55 20.82 15.65 -45.00
N ASP A 56 20.58 14.59 -45.76
CA ASP A 56 19.80 14.66 -47.01
C ASP A 56 18.35 15.12 -46.74
N ALA A 57 17.74 14.66 -45.67
CA ALA A 57 16.43 15.10 -45.23
C ALA A 57 16.39 16.60 -44.93
N THR A 58 17.40 17.11 -44.26
CA THR A 58 17.53 18.55 -43.95
C THR A 58 17.60 19.42 -45.20
N ASP A 59 18.38 18.96 -46.21
CA ASP A 59 18.51 19.67 -47.48
C ASP A 59 17.21 19.64 -48.33
N GLN A 60 16.39 18.57 -48.20
CA GLN A 60 15.07 18.42 -48.89
C GLN A 60 13.97 19.24 -48.22
N LEU A 61 14.06 19.53 -46.92
CA LEU A 61 13.05 20.24 -46.12
C LEU A 61 13.15 21.78 -46.25
N GLY A 62 13.93 22.32 -47.22
CA GLY A 62 14.01 23.74 -47.50
C GLY A 62 12.64 24.39 -47.86
N GLU A 63 12.55 25.73 -47.81
CA GLU A 63 11.32 26.57 -47.82
C GLU A 63 10.33 26.35 -48.97
N LYS A 64 10.60 25.49 -49.95
CA LYS A 64 9.76 25.29 -51.17
C LYS A 64 9.30 23.87 -51.45
N ALA A 65 9.43 22.94 -50.47
CA ALA A 65 9.01 21.57 -50.69
C ALA A 65 7.47 21.43 -50.68
N GLU A 66 6.92 20.66 -51.65
CA GLU A 66 5.50 20.28 -51.67
C GLU A 66 5.18 19.31 -50.53
N ASP A 67 3.92 19.20 -50.11
CA ASP A 67 3.55 18.40 -48.92
C ASP A 67 3.95 16.90 -49.04
N ALA A 68 3.92 16.33 -50.25
CA ALA A 68 4.35 14.95 -50.47
C ALA A 68 5.88 14.76 -50.29
N ASP A 69 6.65 15.76 -50.72
CA ASP A 69 8.10 15.74 -50.54
C ASP A 69 8.51 15.93 -49.07
N LYS A 70 7.74 16.76 -48.33
CA LYS A 70 7.94 16.94 -46.88
C LYS A 70 7.71 15.63 -46.12
N ALA A 71 6.64 14.89 -46.43
CA ALA A 71 6.37 13.60 -45.77
C ALA A 71 7.48 12.57 -46.02
N ALA A 72 8.03 12.53 -47.27
CA ALA A 72 9.16 11.66 -47.61
C ALA A 72 10.46 12.06 -46.89
N ALA A 73 10.71 13.36 -46.76
CA ALA A 73 11.89 13.88 -46.04
C ALA A 73 11.80 13.71 -44.51
N LEU A 74 10.61 13.62 -43.93
CA LEU A 74 10.44 13.32 -42.51
C LEU A 74 10.75 11.85 -42.15
N ALA A 75 10.74 10.91 -43.11
CA ALA A 75 10.94 9.49 -42.82
C ALA A 75 12.24 9.15 -42.07
N PRO A 76 13.41 9.73 -42.41
CA PRO A 76 14.65 9.52 -41.63
C PRO A 76 14.54 10.01 -40.19
N ILE A 77 13.86 11.15 -39.97
CA ILE A 77 13.65 11.72 -38.63
C ILE A 77 12.78 10.78 -37.79
N VAL A 78 11.67 10.31 -38.35
CA VAL A 78 10.77 9.35 -37.66
C VAL A 78 11.48 8.03 -37.39
N ALA A 79 12.26 7.51 -38.35
CA ALA A 79 13.08 6.29 -38.16
C ALA A 79 14.10 6.46 -37.03
N THR A 80 14.66 7.66 -36.88
CA THR A 80 15.56 7.99 -35.75
C THR A 80 14.84 7.88 -34.40
N GLY A 81 13.57 8.28 -34.30
CA GLY A 81 12.75 8.10 -33.10
C GLY A 81 12.56 6.64 -32.72
N ALA A 82 12.23 5.79 -33.72
CA ALA A 82 12.15 4.35 -33.51
C ALA A 82 13.52 3.77 -33.05
N LEU A 83 14.60 4.14 -33.72
CA LEU A 83 15.95 3.70 -33.36
C LEU A 83 16.40 4.16 -31.98
N ALA A 84 15.98 5.34 -31.52
CA ALA A 84 16.31 5.84 -30.19
C ALA A 84 15.79 4.95 -29.06
N LEU A 85 14.73 4.22 -29.30
CA LEU A 85 14.16 3.25 -28.34
C LEU A 85 14.90 1.89 -28.36
N PHE A 86 15.40 1.46 -29.53
CA PHE A 86 15.99 0.14 -29.70
C PHE A 86 17.51 0.13 -29.67
N ALA A 87 18.13 1.15 -30.23
CA ALA A 87 19.58 1.27 -30.38
C ALA A 87 20.05 2.72 -30.11
N PRO A 88 19.89 3.25 -28.90
CA PRO A 88 20.17 4.66 -28.57
C PRO A 88 21.62 5.07 -28.83
N HIS A 89 22.57 4.13 -28.78
CA HIS A 89 23.98 4.39 -29.05
C HIS A 89 24.25 4.73 -30.53
N ILE A 90 23.51 4.15 -31.47
CA ILE A 90 23.59 4.45 -32.90
C ILE A 90 23.07 5.87 -33.15
N VAL A 91 21.95 6.20 -32.53
CA VAL A 91 21.36 7.56 -32.63
C VAL A 91 22.28 8.61 -32.01
N ASP A 92 22.86 8.32 -30.85
CA ASP A 92 23.86 9.22 -30.20
C ASP A 92 25.01 9.48 -31.15
N THR A 93 25.59 8.46 -31.76
CA THR A 93 26.67 8.57 -32.71
C THR A 93 26.28 9.34 -33.98
N ALA A 94 25.11 9.04 -34.56
CA ALA A 94 24.62 9.70 -35.77
C ALA A 94 24.34 11.19 -35.56
N LEU A 95 23.70 11.57 -34.46
CA LEU A 95 23.38 12.99 -34.18
C LEU A 95 24.59 13.84 -33.87
N ARG A 96 25.72 13.25 -33.43
CA ARG A 96 26.98 13.95 -33.19
C ARG A 96 27.82 14.20 -34.47
N GLN A 97 27.50 13.48 -35.56
CA GLN A 97 28.22 13.61 -36.82
C GLN A 97 27.75 14.84 -37.61
N HIS A 98 28.69 15.55 -38.25
CA HIS A 98 28.45 16.55 -39.30
C HIS A 98 27.52 17.74 -38.95
N ASP A 99 27.46 18.18 -37.67
CA ASP A 99 26.51 19.22 -37.22
C ASP A 99 25.05 18.91 -37.55
N THR A 100 24.72 17.62 -37.78
CA THR A 100 23.40 17.15 -38.20
C THR A 100 22.32 17.69 -37.29
N LEU A 101 22.48 17.60 -35.98
CA LEU A 101 21.49 18.06 -35.01
C LEU A 101 21.32 19.59 -35.04
N GLU A 102 22.39 20.37 -35.15
CA GLU A 102 22.28 21.85 -35.21
C GLU A 102 21.51 22.29 -36.45
N ARG A 103 21.69 21.62 -37.58
CA ARG A 103 20.95 21.85 -38.83
C ARG A 103 19.47 21.47 -38.69
N LEU A 104 19.18 20.32 -38.10
CA LEU A 104 17.83 19.84 -37.84
C LEU A 104 17.06 20.78 -36.89
N LEU A 105 17.67 21.23 -35.82
CA LEU A 105 17.06 22.14 -34.84
C LEU A 105 16.96 23.61 -35.36
N ALA A 106 17.53 23.91 -36.51
CA ALA A 106 17.36 25.18 -37.20
C ALA A 106 16.12 25.21 -38.13
N THR A 107 15.44 24.10 -38.33
CA THR A 107 14.21 24.00 -39.10
C THR A 107 13.02 24.69 -38.37
N GLU A 108 11.86 24.81 -39.03
CA GLU A 108 10.67 25.48 -38.49
C GLU A 108 9.41 24.60 -38.66
N GLY A 109 8.31 24.98 -37.97
CA GLY A 109 6.99 24.35 -38.11
C GLY A 109 6.96 22.86 -37.73
N ASP A 110 6.20 22.05 -38.44
CA ASP A 110 6.01 20.62 -38.19
C ASP A 110 7.33 19.82 -38.21
N THR A 111 8.29 20.26 -39.02
CA THR A 111 9.61 19.64 -39.08
C THR A 111 10.38 19.82 -37.78
N LEU A 112 10.38 21.03 -37.24
CA LEU A 112 11.03 21.30 -35.93
C LEU A 112 10.31 20.52 -34.84
N ALA A 113 8.98 20.45 -34.89
CA ALA A 113 8.20 19.65 -33.95
C ALA A 113 8.60 18.17 -33.97
N ALA A 114 8.70 17.57 -35.18
CA ALA A 114 9.18 16.19 -35.34
C ALA A 114 10.60 15.97 -34.82
N VAL A 115 11.52 16.87 -35.15
CA VAL A 115 12.90 16.83 -34.67
C VAL A 115 12.97 16.93 -33.15
N CYS A 116 12.24 17.86 -32.56
CA CYS A 116 12.20 18.03 -31.10
C CYS A 116 11.57 16.81 -30.42
N HIS A 117 10.50 16.24 -30.94
CA HIS A 117 9.89 15.01 -30.45
C HIS A 117 10.91 13.86 -30.42
N VAL A 118 11.51 13.57 -31.58
CA VAL A 118 12.49 12.49 -31.73
C VAL A 118 13.73 12.72 -30.84
N THR A 119 14.21 13.94 -30.78
CA THR A 119 15.35 14.31 -29.92
C THR A 119 14.99 14.18 -28.44
N ALA A 120 13.75 14.52 -28.05
CA ALA A 120 13.25 14.30 -26.69
C ALA A 120 13.18 12.81 -26.32
N VAL A 121 12.77 11.95 -27.26
CA VAL A 121 12.83 10.48 -27.09
C VAL A 121 14.28 10.03 -26.91
N ALA A 122 15.18 10.45 -27.78
CA ALA A 122 16.60 10.11 -27.75
C ALA A 122 17.31 10.64 -26.47
N ALA A 123 16.90 11.80 -25.95
CA ALA A 123 17.39 12.38 -24.69
C ALA A 123 17.05 11.53 -23.44
N SER A 124 16.34 10.43 -23.58
CA SER A 124 16.23 9.40 -22.53
C SER A 124 17.57 8.73 -22.26
N SER A 125 18.48 8.67 -23.24
CA SER A 125 19.87 8.26 -23.04
C SER A 125 20.67 9.32 -22.26
N PRO A 126 21.31 8.97 -21.13
CA PRO A 126 22.09 9.90 -20.34
C PRO A 126 23.26 10.56 -21.12
N SER A 127 23.94 9.78 -21.97
CA SER A 127 25.08 10.26 -22.74
C SER A 127 24.67 11.33 -23.76
N LEU A 128 23.61 11.07 -24.51
CA LEU A 128 23.06 12.01 -25.48
C LEU A 128 22.52 13.26 -24.80
N ARG A 129 21.79 13.12 -23.73
CA ARG A 129 21.24 14.26 -22.96
C ARG A 129 22.34 15.17 -22.44
N THR A 130 23.42 14.61 -21.87
CA THR A 130 24.57 15.37 -21.38
C THR A 130 25.21 16.17 -22.49
N TRP A 131 25.42 15.53 -23.66
CA TRP A 131 26.00 16.22 -24.82
C TRP A 131 25.06 17.30 -25.35
N LEU A 132 23.76 16.99 -25.54
CA LEU A 132 22.77 17.97 -25.99
C LEU A 132 22.73 19.21 -25.11
N ALA A 133 22.73 19.06 -23.80
CA ALA A 133 22.70 20.16 -22.85
C ALA A 133 23.95 21.09 -22.96
N SER A 134 25.06 20.61 -23.54
CA SER A 134 26.26 21.37 -23.77
C SER A 134 26.29 22.12 -25.12
N THR A 135 25.33 21.86 -26.01
CA THR A 135 25.30 22.41 -27.37
C THR A 135 24.71 23.82 -27.40
N ARG A 136 25.18 24.66 -28.39
CA ARG A 136 24.56 25.97 -28.65
C ARG A 136 23.14 25.88 -29.14
N ALA A 137 22.79 24.78 -29.83
CA ALA A 137 21.45 24.52 -30.30
C ALA A 137 20.45 24.41 -29.14
N ALA A 138 20.80 23.70 -28.07
CA ALA A 138 19.96 23.58 -26.87
C ALA A 138 19.75 24.94 -26.18
N GLN A 139 20.78 25.77 -26.11
CA GLN A 139 20.67 27.13 -25.56
C GLN A 139 19.70 28.00 -26.38
N ARG A 140 19.81 27.97 -27.73
CA ARG A 140 18.90 28.71 -28.63
C ARG A 140 17.46 28.21 -28.54
N LEU A 141 17.27 26.89 -28.35
CA LEU A 141 15.93 26.31 -28.13
C LEU A 141 15.31 26.81 -26.82
N LEU A 142 16.10 26.90 -25.76
CA LEU A 142 15.60 27.43 -24.50
C LEU A 142 15.18 28.91 -24.61
N GLU A 143 15.93 29.72 -25.37
CA GLU A 143 15.58 31.10 -25.65
C GLU A 143 14.30 31.25 -26.50
N ARG A 144 13.97 30.23 -27.32
CA ARG A 144 12.75 30.14 -28.13
C ARG A 144 11.63 29.40 -27.46
N SER A 145 11.86 28.81 -26.26
CA SER A 145 10.86 28.01 -25.57
C SER A 145 9.57 28.82 -25.31
N PRO A 146 8.41 28.25 -25.60
CA PRO A 146 7.15 28.94 -25.34
C PRO A 146 6.99 29.12 -23.82
N THR A 147 6.74 30.37 -23.42
CA THR A 147 6.58 30.70 -21.98
C THR A 147 5.13 30.79 -21.56
N SER A 148 4.22 31.14 -22.44
CA SER A 148 2.81 31.39 -22.10
C SER A 148 1.79 30.76 -23.04
N GLU A 149 2.14 30.51 -24.30
CA GLU A 149 1.24 29.92 -25.28
C GLU A 149 1.86 28.67 -25.89
N VAL A 150 1.31 27.50 -25.51
CA VAL A 150 1.71 26.21 -26.06
C VAL A 150 0.72 25.82 -27.15
N THR A 151 1.25 25.49 -28.32
CA THR A 151 0.51 25.01 -29.51
C THR A 151 1.02 23.63 -29.90
N ALA A 152 0.37 22.98 -30.86
CA ALA A 152 0.84 21.70 -31.39
C ALA A 152 2.28 21.80 -31.96
N ASP A 153 2.65 22.95 -32.53
CA ASP A 153 3.94 23.13 -33.19
C ASP A 153 5.12 23.31 -32.21
N ASN A 154 4.85 23.74 -30.98
CA ASN A 154 5.90 24.04 -30.00
C ASN A 154 5.90 23.16 -28.73
N ALA A 155 4.92 22.28 -28.58
CA ALA A 155 4.81 21.39 -27.41
C ALA A 155 6.03 20.45 -27.30
N SER A 156 6.49 19.90 -28.43
CA SER A 156 7.68 19.03 -28.48
C SER A 156 8.96 19.80 -28.15
N THR A 157 9.05 21.08 -28.56
CA THR A 157 10.15 21.97 -28.18
C THR A 157 10.17 22.23 -26.68
N ALA A 158 8.99 22.49 -26.08
CA ALA A 158 8.86 22.66 -24.64
C ALA A 158 9.31 21.41 -23.89
N LEU A 159 8.87 20.21 -24.32
CA LEU A 159 9.30 18.94 -23.72
C LEU A 159 10.82 18.76 -23.77
N LEU A 160 11.43 19.01 -24.95
CA LEU A 160 12.89 18.87 -25.09
C LEU A 160 13.61 19.81 -24.13
N CYS A 161 13.21 21.07 -24.05
CA CYS A 161 13.77 22.05 -23.12
C CYS A 161 13.63 21.59 -21.65
N ILE A 162 12.46 21.09 -21.27
CA ILE A 162 12.19 20.56 -19.92
C ILE A 162 13.10 19.37 -19.61
N LYS A 163 13.21 18.39 -20.52
CA LYS A 163 14.08 17.23 -20.32
C LYS A 163 15.55 17.61 -20.15
N LEU A 164 16.04 18.56 -20.94
CA LEU A 164 17.43 19.01 -20.87
C LEU A 164 17.73 19.79 -19.59
N ALA A 165 16.77 20.56 -19.08
CA ALA A 165 16.96 21.40 -17.90
C ALA A 165 16.75 20.65 -16.57
N ILE A 166 15.73 19.82 -16.45
CA ILE A 166 15.36 19.17 -15.16
C ILE A 166 16.33 18.04 -14.80
N ARG A 167 16.85 17.28 -15.77
CA ARG A 167 17.81 16.21 -15.50
C ARG A 167 19.28 16.67 -15.39
N LYS A 168 19.46 17.89 -14.93
CA LYS A 168 20.75 18.56 -14.74
C LYS A 168 21.67 17.90 -13.69
N SER A 169 21.11 17.12 -12.77
CA SER A 169 21.88 16.48 -11.69
C SER A 169 23.06 15.63 -12.14
N ASP A 170 23.06 15.21 -13.42
CA ASP A 170 24.10 14.35 -13.97
C ASP A 170 25.28 15.17 -14.59
N VAL A 171 25.14 16.50 -14.69
CA VAL A 171 26.17 17.38 -15.35
C VAL A 171 26.47 18.59 -14.50
N PRO A 172 27.57 18.60 -13.73
CA PRO A 172 28.05 19.80 -13.03
C PRO A 172 28.33 20.93 -14.01
N GLY A 173 27.70 22.09 -13.84
CA GLY A 173 27.99 23.30 -14.64
C GLY A 173 27.14 23.50 -15.89
N SER A 174 26.07 22.73 -16.12
CA SER A 174 25.11 22.98 -17.20
C SER A 174 24.47 24.35 -17.05
N ALA A 175 24.49 25.14 -18.12
CA ALA A 175 23.90 26.49 -18.16
C ALA A 175 22.38 26.52 -18.30
N LEU A 176 21.76 25.34 -18.54
CA LEU A 176 20.33 25.22 -18.71
C LEU A 176 19.68 25.12 -17.35
N ASP A 177 19.04 26.19 -16.87
CA ASP A 177 18.28 26.22 -15.62
C ASP A 177 16.87 26.73 -15.89
N LEU A 178 15.88 25.96 -15.53
CA LEU A 178 14.49 26.42 -15.47
C LEU A 178 14.26 26.99 -14.07
N ASP A 179 14.19 28.29 -13.95
CA ASP A 179 13.76 28.89 -12.70
C ASP A 179 12.30 28.52 -12.38
N VAL A 180 11.92 28.71 -11.14
CA VAL A 180 10.57 28.30 -10.67
C VAL A 180 9.46 29.01 -11.44
N SER A 181 9.66 30.30 -11.81
CA SER A 181 8.69 31.08 -12.56
C SER A 181 8.47 30.52 -13.97
N LEU A 182 9.55 30.14 -14.65
CA LEU A 182 9.49 29.53 -15.97
C LEU A 182 8.87 28.14 -15.92
N GLN A 183 9.15 27.35 -14.87
CA GLN A 183 8.47 26.06 -14.66
C GLN A 183 6.95 26.23 -14.51
N GLU A 184 6.51 27.22 -13.72
CA GLU A 184 5.08 27.53 -13.55
C GLU A 184 4.42 27.99 -14.87
N GLN A 185 5.09 28.85 -15.63
CA GLN A 185 4.58 29.35 -16.92
C GLN A 185 4.45 28.22 -17.95
N LEU A 186 5.50 27.38 -18.08
CA LEU A 186 5.45 26.20 -18.96
C LEU A 186 4.35 25.23 -18.54
N ALA A 187 4.19 24.97 -17.24
CA ALA A 187 3.14 24.10 -16.74
C ALA A 187 1.74 24.65 -17.04
N GLN A 188 1.54 25.97 -16.91
CA GLN A 188 0.28 26.63 -17.28
C GLN A 188 0.00 26.52 -18.78
N GLY A 189 1.00 26.80 -19.62
CA GLY A 189 0.86 26.71 -21.09
C GLY A 189 0.54 25.27 -21.55
N LEU A 190 1.27 24.28 -21.05
CA LEU A 190 1.02 22.86 -21.36
C LEU A 190 -0.34 22.40 -20.86
N ALA A 191 -0.73 22.77 -19.65
CA ALA A 191 -2.05 22.43 -19.10
C ALA A 191 -3.19 23.08 -19.90
N ALA A 192 -3.04 24.34 -20.33
CA ALA A 192 -4.02 25.04 -21.19
C ALA A 192 -4.15 24.34 -22.55
N PHE A 193 -3.03 23.93 -23.15
CA PHE A 193 -3.02 23.18 -24.41
C PHE A 193 -3.79 21.84 -24.29
N ILE A 194 -3.55 21.07 -23.22
CA ILE A 194 -4.27 19.82 -22.97
C ILE A 194 -5.76 20.06 -22.75
N SER A 195 -6.13 21.10 -22.00
CA SER A 195 -7.52 21.44 -21.68
C SER A 195 -8.31 21.94 -22.89
N GLY A 196 -7.67 22.59 -23.87
CA GLY A 196 -8.31 23.22 -25.05
C GLY A 196 -8.51 22.28 -26.25
N GLY A 197 -7.92 21.09 -26.25
CA GLY A 197 -7.93 20.17 -27.38
C GLY A 197 -9.10 19.15 -27.36
N PRO A 198 -9.67 18.76 -28.51
CA PRO A 198 -10.66 17.68 -28.57
C PRO A 198 -10.00 16.32 -28.15
N VAL A 199 -10.72 15.55 -27.32
CA VAL A 199 -10.24 14.27 -26.76
C VAL A 199 -10.32 13.11 -27.77
N GLN A 200 -10.92 13.32 -28.95
CA GLN A 200 -11.32 12.25 -29.86
C GLN A 200 -10.17 11.45 -30.52
N ASP A 201 -8.93 11.97 -30.52
CA ASP A 201 -7.77 11.30 -31.13
C ASP A 201 -6.81 10.70 -30.05
N ALA A 202 -7.36 9.82 -29.23
CA ALA A 202 -6.60 9.18 -28.12
C ALA A 202 -5.67 8.04 -28.56
N ASN A 203 -5.40 7.87 -29.84
CA ASN A 203 -4.41 6.91 -30.30
C ASN A 203 -3.01 7.45 -29.99
N ALA A 204 -2.22 6.67 -29.25
CA ALA A 204 -0.82 6.96 -29.09
C ALA A 204 -0.16 7.05 -30.49
N PRO A 205 0.72 8.04 -30.73
CA PRO A 205 1.39 8.17 -32.02
C PRO A 205 2.16 6.90 -32.34
N SER A 206 2.05 6.42 -33.58
CA SER A 206 2.83 5.27 -34.04
C SER A 206 4.32 5.67 -34.04
N ILE A 207 5.21 4.79 -33.57
CA ILE A 207 6.66 5.02 -33.68
C ILE A 207 7.16 5.05 -35.12
N PHE A 208 6.34 4.65 -36.08
CA PHE A 208 6.63 4.60 -37.52
C PHE A 208 5.91 5.69 -38.34
N SER A 209 5.13 6.55 -37.67
CA SER A 209 4.49 7.69 -38.32
C SER A 209 4.44 8.87 -37.36
N PHE A 210 4.70 10.06 -37.86
CA PHE A 210 4.59 11.29 -37.09
C PHE A 210 3.31 12.02 -37.45
N ASP A 211 2.45 12.17 -36.43
CA ASP A 211 1.33 13.12 -36.48
C ASP A 211 1.58 14.21 -35.44
N ALA A 212 1.78 15.43 -35.91
CA ALA A 212 2.17 16.55 -35.05
C ALA A 212 1.19 16.78 -33.88
N LYS A 213 -0.11 16.60 -34.09
CA LYS A 213 -1.11 16.83 -33.05
C LYS A 213 -1.10 15.76 -31.96
N SER A 214 -1.02 14.49 -32.37
CA SER A 214 -0.94 13.36 -31.42
C SER A 214 0.38 13.37 -30.64
N ALA A 215 1.49 13.64 -31.33
CA ALA A 215 2.79 13.77 -30.69
C ALA A 215 2.83 14.95 -29.70
N ALA A 216 2.34 16.13 -30.10
CA ALA A 216 2.30 17.31 -29.25
C ALA A 216 1.53 17.06 -27.94
N ARG A 217 0.45 16.29 -27.98
CA ARG A 217 -0.34 15.97 -26.81
C ARG A 217 0.40 15.04 -25.84
N ALA A 218 1.06 14.02 -26.38
CA ALA A 218 1.89 13.12 -25.59
C ALA A 218 3.07 13.86 -24.97
N ASP A 219 3.74 14.71 -25.77
CA ASP A 219 4.86 15.53 -25.35
C ASP A 219 4.48 16.55 -24.28
N ALA A 220 3.29 17.16 -24.41
CA ALA A 220 2.77 18.07 -23.39
C ALA A 220 2.50 17.36 -22.06
N LEU A 221 1.90 16.16 -22.08
CA LEU A 221 1.69 15.35 -20.89
C LEU A 221 3.03 14.90 -20.29
N GLU A 222 3.99 14.46 -21.09
CA GLU A 222 5.30 14.07 -20.58
C GLU A 222 6.03 15.28 -19.97
N GLY A 223 5.93 16.45 -20.57
CA GLY A 223 6.46 17.70 -20.01
C GLY A 223 5.83 18.04 -18.66
N LEU A 224 4.51 17.92 -18.53
CA LEU A 224 3.81 18.13 -17.27
C LEU A 224 4.26 17.11 -16.19
N TYR A 225 4.48 15.84 -16.57
CA TYR A 225 5.00 14.84 -15.64
C TYR A 225 6.34 15.25 -15.01
N TYR A 226 7.29 15.74 -15.83
CA TYR A 226 8.58 16.21 -15.31
C TYR A 226 8.44 17.47 -14.44
N LEU A 227 7.62 18.43 -14.85
CA LEU A 227 7.39 19.66 -14.09
C LEU A 227 6.65 19.42 -12.78
N ALA A 228 5.77 18.41 -12.72
CA ALA A 228 5.03 18.03 -11.53
C ALA A 228 5.90 17.48 -10.39
N ALA A 229 7.21 17.34 -10.56
CA ALA A 229 8.15 17.09 -9.47
C ALA A 229 8.21 18.28 -8.49
N SER A 230 7.95 19.52 -8.95
CA SER A 230 7.92 20.73 -8.13
C SER A 230 6.62 20.87 -7.37
N ASP A 231 6.67 21.15 -6.05
CA ASP A 231 5.48 21.29 -5.21
C ASP A 231 4.59 22.47 -5.64
N ARG A 232 5.18 23.55 -6.15
CA ARG A 232 4.41 24.68 -6.70
C ARG A 232 3.65 24.29 -7.96
N VAL A 233 4.28 23.51 -8.82
CA VAL A 233 3.60 22.98 -10.03
C VAL A 233 2.50 22.00 -9.65
N LYS A 234 2.71 21.10 -8.68
CA LYS A 234 1.64 20.22 -8.16
C LYS A 234 0.41 21.01 -7.72
N GLU A 235 0.65 22.10 -6.97
CA GLU A 235 -0.42 22.98 -6.49
C GLU A 235 -1.16 23.66 -7.66
N LEU A 236 -0.41 24.18 -8.64
CA LEU A 236 -0.95 24.77 -9.85
C LEU A 236 -1.82 23.77 -10.65
N LEU A 237 -1.31 22.59 -10.92
CA LEU A 237 -1.99 21.56 -11.71
C LEU A 237 -3.24 21.04 -10.99
N SER A 238 -3.19 20.87 -9.67
CA SER A 238 -4.34 20.42 -8.89
C SER A 238 -5.49 21.47 -8.85
N ASN A 239 -5.19 22.75 -9.04
CA ASN A 239 -6.15 23.83 -9.14
C ASN A 239 -6.71 24.03 -10.57
N ASN A 240 -6.11 23.41 -11.58
CA ASN A 240 -6.56 23.54 -12.97
C ASN A 240 -7.68 22.55 -13.28
N THR A 241 -8.93 23.01 -13.14
CA THR A 241 -10.13 22.17 -13.38
C THR A 241 -10.20 21.66 -14.82
N GLY A 242 -9.82 22.47 -15.82
CA GLY A 242 -9.82 22.04 -17.23
C GLY A 242 -8.83 20.89 -17.49
N LEU A 243 -7.64 20.93 -16.87
CA LEU A 243 -6.70 19.82 -16.96
C LEU A 243 -7.25 18.55 -16.29
N LEU A 244 -7.88 18.67 -15.11
CA LEU A 244 -8.44 17.51 -14.42
C LEU A 244 -9.61 16.90 -15.20
N GLU A 245 -10.47 17.71 -15.81
CA GLU A 245 -11.54 17.24 -16.70
C GLU A 245 -10.98 16.55 -17.96
N ALA A 246 -9.96 17.12 -18.59
CA ALA A 246 -9.26 16.49 -19.71
C ALA A 246 -8.60 15.16 -19.32
N ALA A 247 -8.02 15.08 -18.12
CA ALA A 247 -7.46 13.85 -17.56
C ALA A 247 -8.53 12.75 -17.42
N VAL A 248 -9.70 13.07 -16.85
CA VAL A 248 -10.83 12.14 -16.75
C VAL A 248 -11.30 11.67 -18.15
N GLN A 249 -11.38 12.59 -19.11
CA GLN A 249 -11.75 12.25 -20.47
C GLN A 249 -10.75 11.31 -21.15
N ILE A 250 -9.44 11.53 -20.98
CA ILE A 250 -8.40 10.64 -21.51
C ILE A 250 -8.49 9.25 -20.86
N LEU A 251 -8.64 9.19 -19.54
CA LEU A 251 -8.77 7.93 -18.81
C LEU A 251 -10.02 7.14 -19.26
N ASN A 252 -11.14 7.82 -19.55
CA ASN A 252 -12.38 7.19 -19.96
C ASN A 252 -12.43 6.86 -21.47
N SER A 253 -11.69 7.55 -22.33
CA SER A 253 -11.73 7.34 -23.81
C SER A 253 -11.31 5.92 -24.21
N ASN A 254 -10.30 5.35 -23.55
CA ASN A 254 -9.88 3.97 -23.76
C ASN A 254 -10.94 2.91 -23.37
N THR A 255 -11.90 3.30 -22.51
CA THR A 255 -12.99 2.41 -22.10
C THR A 255 -13.97 2.14 -23.24
N GLN A 256 -14.21 3.14 -24.11
CA GLN A 256 -15.13 3.03 -25.24
C GLN A 256 -14.54 2.21 -26.39
N GLN A 257 -13.24 2.33 -26.66
CA GLN A 257 -12.57 1.57 -27.72
C GLN A 257 -12.50 0.06 -27.44
N LYS A 258 -12.23 -0.35 -26.19
CA LYS A 258 -12.22 -1.79 -25.83
C LYS A 258 -13.62 -2.41 -25.76
N ARG A 259 -14.68 -1.62 -25.50
CA ARG A 259 -16.09 -2.11 -25.58
C ARG A 259 -16.56 -2.34 -27.02
N LEU A 260 -15.97 -1.68 -28.00
CA LEU A 260 -16.28 -1.85 -29.41
C LEU A 260 -15.61 -3.10 -30.04
N PHE A 261 -14.60 -3.66 -29.39
CA PHE A 261 -13.98 -4.93 -29.77
C PHE A 261 -14.22 -5.94 -28.64
N PRO A 262 -15.34 -6.72 -28.69
CA PRO A 262 -15.54 -7.79 -27.71
C PRO A 262 -14.37 -8.77 -27.81
N ALA A 263 -13.88 -9.23 -26.66
CA ALA A 263 -12.87 -10.26 -26.57
C ALA A 263 -13.26 -11.39 -27.53
N ARG A 264 -12.36 -11.73 -28.46
CA ARG A 264 -12.52 -12.89 -29.35
C ARG A 264 -12.85 -14.08 -28.47
N THR A 265 -14.08 -14.56 -28.55
CA THR A 265 -14.46 -15.86 -28.00
C THR A 265 -13.47 -16.89 -28.53
N GLU A 266 -12.83 -17.64 -27.64
CA GLU A 266 -12.04 -18.81 -27.97
C GLU A 266 -12.90 -19.79 -28.78
N GLY A 267 -12.81 -19.69 -30.08
CA GLY A 267 -13.42 -20.56 -31.06
C GLY A 267 -12.30 -21.19 -31.89
N THR A 268 -12.06 -22.45 -31.57
CA THR A 268 -11.30 -23.42 -32.36
C THR A 268 -11.28 -23.12 -33.85
N ASP A 269 -10.13 -22.67 -34.36
CA ASP A 269 -9.79 -23.00 -35.74
C ASP A 269 -8.25 -23.12 -35.87
N HIS A 270 -7.82 -24.36 -36.13
CA HIS A 270 -6.45 -24.73 -36.46
C HIS A 270 -6.17 -24.30 -37.91
N GLY A 271 -5.70 -23.08 -38.07
CA GLY A 271 -5.20 -22.56 -39.36
C GLY A 271 -3.83 -21.94 -39.16
N THR A 272 -2.83 -22.64 -39.63
CA THR A 272 -1.41 -22.29 -39.69
C THR A 272 -1.17 -20.85 -40.18
N SER A 273 -0.96 -19.91 -39.25
CA SER A 273 -0.23 -18.67 -39.50
C SER A 273 1.02 -18.67 -38.60
N LEU A 274 2.17 -18.79 -39.20
CA LEU A 274 3.49 -18.81 -38.53
C LEU A 274 3.89 -17.45 -37.95
N TYR A 275 3.03 -16.44 -38.04
CA TYR A 275 3.20 -15.11 -37.49
C TYR A 275 1.88 -14.69 -36.83
N SER A 276 1.70 -15.04 -35.56
CA SER A 276 0.60 -14.45 -34.80
C SER A 276 0.93 -13.00 -34.50
N ASP A 277 -0.06 -12.09 -34.65
CA ASP A 277 0.07 -10.69 -34.26
C ASP A 277 0.49 -10.55 -32.79
N ASP A 278 0.18 -11.52 -31.93
CA ASP A 278 0.57 -11.59 -30.53
C ASP A 278 2.10 -11.61 -30.32
N ALA A 279 2.86 -12.29 -31.19
CA ALA A 279 4.32 -12.35 -31.11
C ALA A 279 5.00 -11.01 -31.49
N LEU A 280 4.30 -10.19 -32.29
CA LEU A 280 4.73 -8.83 -32.64
C LEU A 280 4.33 -7.81 -31.56
N GLU A 281 3.23 -8.03 -30.85
CA GLU A 281 2.83 -7.19 -29.70
C GLU A 281 3.77 -7.36 -28.50
N GLU A 282 4.24 -8.59 -28.24
CA GLU A 282 5.16 -8.89 -27.14
C GLU A 282 6.56 -8.25 -27.32
N LYS A 283 6.94 -7.95 -28.57
CA LYS A 283 8.24 -7.33 -28.92
C LYS A 283 8.20 -5.83 -29.19
N ARG A 284 7.01 -5.21 -29.13
CA ARG A 284 6.91 -3.73 -29.25
C ARG A 284 7.55 -3.08 -28.02
N PRO A 285 8.45 -2.08 -28.18
CA PRO A 285 8.81 -1.25 -27.06
C PRO A 285 7.53 -0.64 -26.53
N ALA A 286 7.37 -0.65 -25.21
CA ALA A 286 6.20 -0.10 -24.55
C ALA A 286 6.06 1.36 -24.95
N GLN A 287 5.19 1.64 -25.89
CA GLN A 287 4.83 3.01 -26.26
C GLN A 287 4.13 3.61 -25.03
N VAL A 288 4.67 4.72 -24.54
CA VAL A 288 4.11 5.41 -23.35
C VAL A 288 2.69 5.84 -23.71
N SER A 289 1.69 5.17 -23.16
CA SER A 289 0.29 5.50 -23.42
C SER A 289 -0.07 6.84 -22.77
N LEU A 290 -0.98 7.61 -23.36
CA LEU A 290 -1.51 8.84 -22.75
C LEU A 290 -2.10 8.57 -21.38
N GLU A 291 -2.73 7.40 -21.20
CA GLU A 291 -3.27 6.92 -19.93
C GLU A 291 -2.16 6.80 -18.87
N PHE A 292 -1.03 6.20 -19.22
CA PHE A 292 0.12 6.09 -18.32
C PHE A 292 0.67 7.46 -17.90
N LEU A 293 0.81 8.40 -18.85
CA LEU A 293 1.28 9.76 -18.56
C LEU A 293 0.32 10.48 -17.61
N VAL A 294 -0.98 10.39 -17.87
CA VAL A 294 -2.00 11.00 -17.00
C VAL A 294 -1.96 10.40 -15.60
N VAL A 295 -1.91 9.06 -15.47
CA VAL A 295 -1.79 8.39 -14.17
C VAL A 295 -0.52 8.84 -13.45
N SER A 296 0.59 8.96 -14.16
CA SER A 296 1.87 9.40 -13.59
C SER A 296 1.84 10.86 -13.10
N ILE A 297 1.20 11.77 -13.85
CA ILE A 297 0.98 13.15 -13.42
C ILE A 297 0.11 13.18 -12.15
N ILE A 298 -0.99 12.43 -12.14
CA ILE A 298 -1.88 12.34 -10.98
C ILE A 298 -1.12 11.78 -9.78
N ALA A 299 -0.23 10.80 -9.96
CA ALA A 299 0.60 10.25 -8.91
C ALA A 299 1.52 11.32 -8.29
N GLN A 300 2.13 12.17 -9.13
CA GLN A 300 2.93 13.31 -8.64
C GLN A 300 2.07 14.32 -7.87
N ILE A 301 0.91 14.71 -8.40
CA ILE A 301 -0.02 15.66 -7.75
C ILE A 301 -0.49 15.11 -6.40
N ALA A 302 -0.91 13.85 -6.35
CA ALA A 302 -1.45 13.20 -5.17
C ALA A 302 -0.39 12.90 -4.11
N THR A 303 0.91 12.92 -4.45
CA THR A 303 1.99 12.47 -3.57
C THR A 303 1.77 12.90 -2.12
N TYR A 304 1.57 11.91 -1.24
CA TYR A 304 1.46 12.08 0.19
C TYR A 304 2.79 11.70 0.83
N PRO A 305 3.36 12.54 1.71
CA PRO A 305 4.65 12.26 2.33
C PRO A 305 4.62 10.94 3.08
N ARG A 306 5.51 10.01 2.72
CA ARG A 306 5.76 8.81 3.52
C ARG A 306 6.63 9.19 4.72
N GLU A 307 6.34 8.61 5.85
CA GLU A 307 7.12 8.88 7.06
C GLU A 307 8.42 8.07 7.01
N ASN A 308 9.45 8.61 6.36
CA ASN A 308 10.84 8.14 6.49
C ASN A 308 11.45 8.70 7.80
N THR A 309 10.80 8.44 8.93
CA THR A 309 11.17 9.00 10.20
C THR A 309 11.93 7.98 11.04
N SER A 310 12.86 8.47 11.88
CA SER A 310 13.51 7.63 12.87
C SER A 310 12.46 6.93 13.76
N GLU A 311 12.78 5.77 14.30
CA GLU A 311 11.88 4.99 15.15
C GLU A 311 11.26 5.85 16.28
N SER A 312 12.03 6.77 16.86
CA SER A 312 11.56 7.71 17.88
C SER A 312 10.47 8.66 17.37
N GLN A 313 10.55 9.12 16.12
CA GLN A 313 9.54 10.00 15.52
C GLN A 313 8.27 9.21 15.13
N GLN A 314 8.43 7.93 14.73
CA GLN A 314 7.30 7.03 14.49
C GLN A 314 6.52 6.77 15.78
N ILE A 315 7.21 6.52 16.89
CA ILE A 315 6.62 6.34 18.22
C ILE A 315 5.84 7.59 18.63
N GLU A 316 6.41 8.77 18.43
CA GLU A 316 5.74 10.01 18.76
C GLU A 316 4.53 10.28 17.85
N ALA A 317 4.62 9.99 16.56
CA ALA A 317 3.49 10.07 15.63
C ALA A 317 2.35 9.11 16.04
N LEU A 318 2.67 7.89 16.46
CA LEU A 318 1.71 6.94 16.98
C LEU A 318 1.05 7.43 18.27
N ARG A 319 1.83 8.00 19.20
CA ARG A 319 1.30 8.63 20.42
C ARG A 319 0.33 9.77 20.11
N GLN A 320 0.71 10.68 19.20
CA GLN A 320 -0.13 11.82 18.80
C GLN A 320 -1.42 11.36 18.14
N THR A 321 -1.34 10.34 17.27
CA THR A 321 -2.52 9.72 16.63
C THR A 321 -3.47 9.15 17.68
N ALA A 322 -2.94 8.44 18.69
CA ALA A 322 -3.73 7.85 19.76
C ALA A 322 -4.41 8.89 20.65
N LEU A 323 -3.72 9.99 20.90
CA LEU A 323 -4.25 11.08 21.73
C LEU A 323 -5.18 12.02 20.96
N ARG A 324 -5.40 11.77 19.65
CA ARG A 324 -6.14 12.66 18.73
C ARG A 324 -5.66 14.11 18.75
N ARG A 325 -4.41 14.33 19.13
CA ARG A 325 -3.74 15.64 19.12
C ARG A 325 -2.91 15.76 17.85
N GLY A 326 -3.57 15.79 16.68
CA GLY A 326 -2.87 15.97 15.41
C GLY A 326 -2.36 17.41 15.26
N THR A 327 -1.07 17.63 15.43
CA THR A 327 -0.38 18.76 14.79
C THR A 327 -0.20 18.38 13.33
N GLU A 328 -0.99 18.99 12.44
CA GLU A 328 -0.85 18.78 11.00
C GLU A 328 0.54 19.26 10.56
N ILE A 329 1.31 18.36 9.96
CA ILE A 329 2.56 18.72 9.29
C ILE A 329 2.17 19.52 8.04
N PRO A 330 2.74 20.70 7.76
CA PRO A 330 2.35 21.56 6.64
C PRO A 330 2.27 20.82 5.31
N ASP A 331 3.27 20.00 4.97
CA ASP A 331 3.31 19.22 3.72
C ASP A 331 2.16 18.20 3.60
N LYS A 332 1.70 17.64 4.71
CA LYS A 332 0.53 16.72 4.74
C LYS A 332 -0.77 17.47 4.49
N LYS A 333 -0.89 18.72 4.95
CA LYS A 333 -2.07 19.55 4.72
C LYS A 333 -2.23 19.92 3.25
N ASP A 334 -1.15 20.30 2.58
CA ASP A 334 -1.16 20.65 1.17
C ASP A 334 -1.45 19.41 0.30
N ALA A 335 -0.85 18.28 0.62
CA ALA A 335 -1.16 17.01 -0.04
C ALA A 335 -2.65 16.63 0.13
N ALA A 336 -3.20 16.80 1.32
CA ALA A 336 -4.62 16.53 1.57
C ALA A 336 -5.53 17.48 0.77
N ALA A 337 -5.16 18.76 0.63
CA ALA A 337 -5.90 19.71 -0.19
C ALA A 337 -5.88 19.31 -1.66
N ARG A 338 -4.74 18.91 -2.20
CA ARG A 338 -4.63 18.39 -3.58
C ARG A 338 -5.48 17.14 -3.78
N CYS A 339 -5.40 16.16 -2.87
CA CYS A 339 -6.21 14.93 -2.95
C CYS A 339 -7.72 15.22 -2.92
N ARG A 340 -8.19 16.22 -2.14
CA ARG A 340 -9.59 16.64 -2.16
C ARG A 340 -10.02 17.24 -3.50
N ARG A 341 -9.14 18.02 -4.16
CA ARG A 341 -9.43 18.53 -5.52
C ARG A 341 -9.53 17.40 -6.54
N LEU A 342 -8.63 16.40 -6.47
CA LEU A 342 -8.71 15.20 -7.30
C LEU A 342 -10.03 14.43 -7.07
N LEU A 343 -10.46 14.30 -5.81
CA LEU A 343 -11.72 13.67 -5.45
C LEU A 343 -12.91 14.45 -6.04
N ALA A 344 -12.93 15.78 -5.88
CA ALA A 344 -13.98 16.65 -6.42
C ALA A 344 -14.06 16.62 -7.96
N ALA A 345 -12.94 16.36 -8.63
CA ALA A 345 -12.87 16.21 -10.09
C ALA A 345 -13.17 14.78 -10.58
N HIS A 346 -13.63 13.87 -9.72
CA HIS A 346 -13.94 12.47 -10.03
C HIS A 346 -12.76 11.65 -10.59
N ILE A 347 -11.53 12.09 -10.37
CA ILE A 347 -10.32 11.37 -10.79
C ILE A 347 -10.26 9.95 -10.19
N PRO A 348 -10.55 9.71 -8.88
CA PRO A 348 -10.50 8.38 -8.31
C PRO A 348 -11.41 7.36 -9.01
N ALA A 349 -12.62 7.76 -9.40
CA ALA A 349 -13.55 6.90 -10.14
C ALA A 349 -12.97 6.49 -11.51
N ALA A 350 -12.39 7.44 -12.26
CA ALA A 350 -11.76 7.14 -13.54
C ALA A 350 -10.53 6.21 -13.39
N LEU A 351 -9.73 6.40 -12.33
CA LEU A 351 -8.58 5.52 -12.03
C LEU A 351 -9.00 4.11 -11.59
N THR A 352 -10.12 3.99 -10.89
CA THR A 352 -10.74 2.70 -10.55
C THR A 352 -11.09 1.92 -11.81
N ASP A 353 -11.71 2.58 -12.79
CA ASP A 353 -12.01 1.97 -14.09
C ASP A 353 -10.73 1.53 -14.83
N VAL A 354 -9.65 2.33 -14.77
CA VAL A 354 -8.34 1.95 -15.33
C VAL A 354 -7.82 0.69 -14.67
N ALA A 355 -7.81 0.64 -13.33
CA ALA A 355 -7.28 -0.49 -12.57
C ALA A 355 -8.02 -1.80 -12.87
N VAL A 356 -9.35 -1.73 -13.05
CA VAL A 356 -10.19 -2.92 -13.30
C VAL A 356 -10.06 -3.44 -14.74
N ARG A 357 -9.93 -2.54 -15.73
CA ARG A 357 -9.90 -2.95 -17.15
C ARG A 357 -8.52 -3.32 -17.66
N THR A 358 -7.45 -2.83 -17.02
CA THR A 358 -6.08 -3.02 -17.50
C THR A 358 -5.50 -4.32 -16.95
N ARG A 359 -4.75 -5.05 -17.79
CA ARG A 359 -3.96 -6.20 -17.34
C ARG A 359 -2.72 -5.72 -16.59
N LEU A 360 -2.89 -5.41 -15.30
CA LEU A 360 -1.85 -4.80 -14.47
C LEU A 360 -0.61 -5.69 -14.25
N GLY A 361 -0.73 -7.00 -14.51
CA GLY A 361 0.42 -7.91 -14.54
C GLY A 361 1.37 -7.63 -15.71
N GLU A 362 0.85 -7.14 -16.84
CA GLU A 362 1.61 -6.82 -18.04
C GLU A 362 2.28 -5.43 -17.98
N SER A 363 1.81 -4.53 -17.10
CA SER A 363 2.35 -3.18 -16.93
C SER A 363 2.70 -2.90 -15.46
N PRO A 364 3.87 -3.39 -14.96
CA PRO A 364 4.28 -3.20 -13.58
C PRO A 364 4.37 -1.73 -13.16
N GLU A 365 4.81 -0.86 -14.07
CA GLU A 365 4.97 0.56 -13.76
C GLU A 365 3.61 1.27 -13.62
N LEU A 366 2.64 1.01 -14.50
CA LEU A 366 1.28 1.55 -14.36
C LEU A 366 0.65 1.09 -13.06
N ARG A 367 0.79 -0.20 -12.72
CA ARG A 367 0.34 -0.77 -11.45
C ARG A 367 0.93 -0.01 -10.26
N ARG A 368 2.24 0.25 -10.29
CA ARG A 368 2.95 0.96 -9.23
C ARG A 368 2.43 2.39 -9.07
N GLN A 369 2.28 3.13 -10.16
CA GLN A 369 1.74 4.48 -10.15
C GLN A 369 0.31 4.53 -9.59
N LEU A 370 -0.58 3.64 -10.03
CA LEU A 370 -1.93 3.51 -9.48
C LEU A 370 -1.93 3.20 -7.97
N GLY A 371 -1.05 2.27 -7.54
CA GLY A 371 -0.88 1.92 -6.14
C GLY A 371 -0.47 3.11 -5.27
N LEU A 372 0.47 3.93 -5.76
CA LEU A 372 0.92 5.15 -5.09
C LEU A 372 -0.19 6.22 -5.01
N VAL A 373 -0.99 6.37 -6.08
CA VAL A 373 -2.14 7.29 -6.06
C VAL A 373 -3.16 6.87 -5.03
N PHE A 374 -3.59 5.62 -5.03
CA PHE A 374 -4.60 5.13 -4.09
C PHE A 374 -4.10 5.17 -2.64
N TYR A 375 -2.84 4.81 -2.40
CA TYR A 375 -2.20 5.00 -1.10
C TYR A 375 -2.28 6.45 -0.63
N SER A 376 -1.93 7.40 -1.51
CA SER A 376 -1.92 8.84 -1.21
C SER A 376 -3.34 9.36 -0.92
N LEU A 377 -4.33 8.98 -1.72
CA LEU A 377 -5.73 9.36 -1.52
C LEU A 377 -6.26 8.85 -0.17
N VAL A 378 -6.08 7.55 0.10
CA VAL A 378 -6.54 6.96 1.38
C VAL A 378 -5.83 7.59 2.57
N SER A 379 -4.52 7.92 2.43
CA SER A 379 -3.74 8.51 3.52
C SER A 379 -4.12 9.97 3.81
N ALA A 380 -4.46 10.72 2.76
CA ALA A 380 -4.74 12.15 2.83
C ALA A 380 -6.18 12.49 3.23
N LEU A 381 -7.14 11.62 2.88
CA LEU A 381 -8.57 11.89 3.03
C LEU A 381 -9.09 11.44 4.40
N ASN A 382 -10.07 12.15 4.92
CA ASN A 382 -10.74 11.82 6.18
C ASN A 382 -11.73 10.64 6.01
N PRO A 383 -12.27 10.05 7.09
CA PRO A 383 -13.16 8.89 6.99
C PRO A 383 -14.41 9.10 6.14
N ALA A 384 -15.01 10.30 6.15
CA ALA A 384 -16.19 10.61 5.33
C ALA A 384 -15.84 10.68 3.83
N GLU A 385 -14.70 11.32 3.50
CA GLU A 385 -14.16 11.39 2.14
C GLU A 385 -13.74 10.00 1.62
N ARG A 386 -13.20 9.11 2.49
CA ARG A 386 -12.93 7.72 2.16
C ARG A 386 -14.20 6.93 1.84
N GLY A 387 -15.33 7.27 2.48
CA GLY A 387 -16.64 6.72 2.14
C GLY A 387 -17.02 6.95 0.67
N GLN A 388 -16.66 8.10 0.10
CA GLN A 388 -16.86 8.37 -1.32
C GLN A 388 -15.95 7.50 -2.21
N LEU A 389 -14.67 7.32 -1.83
CA LEU A 389 -13.78 6.40 -2.53
C LEU A 389 -14.31 4.95 -2.56
N LEU A 390 -14.94 4.52 -1.46
CA LEU A 390 -15.58 3.19 -1.40
C LEU A 390 -16.76 3.09 -2.36
N ALA A 391 -17.59 4.14 -2.46
CA ALA A 391 -18.69 4.20 -3.41
C ALA A 391 -18.19 4.18 -4.88
N ASP A 392 -17.02 4.76 -5.14
CA ASP A 392 -16.34 4.74 -6.45
C ASP A 392 -15.67 3.37 -6.75
N GLY A 393 -15.72 2.39 -5.84
CA GLY A 393 -15.21 1.04 -6.06
C GLY A 393 -13.72 0.83 -5.80
N ILE A 394 -13.06 1.71 -5.02
CA ILE A 394 -11.62 1.66 -4.76
C ILE A 394 -11.14 0.32 -4.20
N THR A 395 -11.97 -0.39 -3.42
CA THR A 395 -11.57 -1.70 -2.84
C THR A 395 -11.25 -2.71 -3.93
N GLY A 396 -12.13 -2.84 -4.93
CA GLY A 396 -11.91 -3.74 -6.07
C GLY A 396 -10.66 -3.37 -6.86
N ALA A 397 -10.45 -2.07 -7.11
CA ALA A 397 -9.27 -1.55 -7.78
C ALA A 397 -7.97 -1.85 -7.01
N LEU A 398 -7.96 -1.61 -5.70
CA LEU A 398 -6.82 -1.93 -4.82
C LEU A 398 -6.50 -3.43 -4.85
N LEU A 399 -7.49 -4.31 -4.75
CA LEU A 399 -7.25 -5.75 -4.80
C LEU A 399 -6.65 -6.19 -6.14
N GLN A 400 -7.08 -5.61 -7.28
CA GLN A 400 -6.48 -5.85 -8.59
C GLN A 400 -5.02 -5.39 -8.69
N ILE A 401 -4.68 -4.25 -8.06
CA ILE A 401 -3.31 -3.72 -8.02
C ILE A 401 -2.44 -4.56 -7.09
N ILE A 402 -2.97 -4.95 -5.93
CA ILE A 402 -2.23 -5.63 -4.87
C ILE A 402 -1.88 -7.06 -5.26
N ALA A 403 -2.78 -7.80 -5.91
CA ALA A 403 -2.55 -9.21 -6.19
C ALA A 403 -1.23 -9.47 -6.96
N PRO A 404 -0.91 -8.79 -8.08
CA PRO A 404 0.38 -8.97 -8.75
C PRO A 404 1.55 -8.34 -7.99
N ALA A 405 1.34 -7.25 -7.20
CA ALA A 405 2.37 -6.69 -6.33
C ALA A 405 2.77 -7.69 -5.24
N TYR A 406 1.78 -8.30 -4.59
CA TYR A 406 1.96 -9.34 -3.59
C TYR A 406 2.69 -10.59 -4.14
N ALA A 407 2.33 -11.01 -5.35
CA ALA A 407 3.05 -12.09 -6.03
C ALA A 407 4.54 -11.74 -6.25
N SER A 408 4.85 -10.50 -6.61
CA SER A 408 6.23 -10.01 -6.75
C SER A 408 6.97 -10.00 -5.42
N LEU A 409 6.29 -9.58 -4.33
CA LEU A 409 6.84 -9.60 -2.96
C LEU A 409 7.15 -11.03 -2.50
N LEU A 410 6.23 -11.98 -2.73
CA LEU A 410 6.45 -13.40 -2.42
C LEU A 410 7.61 -14.00 -3.21
N ALA A 411 7.81 -13.58 -4.46
CA ALA A 411 8.92 -14.03 -5.31
C ALA A 411 10.27 -13.34 -4.97
N GLY A 412 10.30 -12.36 -4.07
CA GLY A 412 11.49 -11.58 -3.72
C GLY A 412 11.91 -10.55 -4.77
N ASN A 413 11.07 -10.29 -5.77
CA ASN A 413 11.28 -9.31 -6.83
C ASN A 413 10.53 -7.99 -6.59
N GLY A 414 9.84 -7.87 -5.45
CA GLY A 414 9.07 -6.70 -5.07
C GLY A 414 9.96 -5.52 -4.70
N THR A 415 9.45 -4.31 -4.96
CA THR A 415 10.07 -3.05 -4.59
C THR A 415 9.40 -2.44 -3.37
N GLU A 416 9.99 -1.39 -2.78
CA GLU A 416 9.38 -0.66 -1.66
C GLU A 416 8.03 -0.05 -2.02
N ASP A 417 7.83 0.32 -3.28
CA ASP A 417 6.56 0.89 -3.74
C ASP A 417 5.43 -0.15 -3.85
N ASP A 418 5.76 -1.43 -3.98
CA ASP A 418 4.75 -2.50 -4.01
C ASP A 418 4.05 -2.68 -2.65
N TRP A 419 4.63 -2.19 -1.54
CA TRP A 419 4.01 -2.19 -0.21
C TRP A 419 2.97 -1.08 -0.03
N ALA A 420 3.07 0.03 -0.80
CA ALA A 420 2.17 1.17 -0.64
C ALA A 420 0.68 0.84 -0.81
N PRO A 421 0.24 0.11 -1.84
CA PRO A 421 -1.17 -0.24 -1.97
C PRO A 421 -1.66 -1.18 -0.86
N LEU A 422 -0.81 -2.07 -0.31
CA LEU A 422 -1.16 -2.90 0.84
C LEU A 422 -1.42 -2.03 2.07
N GLN A 423 -0.56 -1.05 2.34
CA GLN A 423 -0.75 -0.09 3.42
C GLN A 423 -2.00 0.77 3.20
N GLY A 424 -2.27 1.20 1.96
CA GLY A 424 -3.51 1.87 1.60
C GLY A 424 -4.75 1.03 1.93
N LEU A 425 -4.72 -0.26 1.61
CA LEU A 425 -5.80 -1.19 1.95
C LEU A 425 -5.99 -1.31 3.48
N ALA A 426 -4.90 -1.45 4.24
CA ALA A 426 -4.96 -1.51 5.70
C ALA A 426 -5.60 -0.24 6.29
N ARG A 427 -5.16 0.97 5.87
CA ARG A 427 -5.72 2.25 6.31
C ARG A 427 -7.20 2.42 5.97
N LEU A 428 -7.61 1.95 4.79
CA LEU A 428 -9.02 1.97 4.38
C LEU A 428 -9.85 1.04 5.28
N THR A 429 -9.35 -0.16 5.57
CA THR A 429 -10.00 -1.17 6.40
C THR A 429 -10.16 -0.70 7.85
N ILE A 430 -9.23 0.08 8.42
CA ILE A 430 -9.36 0.62 9.79
C ILE A 430 -10.62 1.48 9.97
N THR A 431 -10.99 2.24 8.95
CA THR A 431 -12.05 3.25 9.05
C THR A 431 -13.36 2.84 8.39
N SER A 432 -13.43 1.66 7.80
CA SER A 432 -14.55 1.20 7.00
C SER A 432 -15.08 -0.14 7.52
N ASN A 433 -16.35 -0.41 7.28
CA ASN A 433 -16.92 -1.72 7.60
C ASN A 433 -16.41 -2.78 6.61
N PRO A 434 -15.70 -3.84 7.06
CA PRO A 434 -15.18 -4.88 6.18
C PRO A 434 -16.26 -5.57 5.33
N THR A 435 -17.46 -5.73 5.84
CA THR A 435 -18.58 -6.32 5.09
C THR A 435 -18.99 -5.44 3.89
N LEU A 436 -18.93 -4.11 4.04
CA LEU A 436 -19.18 -3.19 2.92
C LEU A 436 -18.03 -3.15 1.94
N MET A 437 -16.78 -3.31 2.42
CA MET A 437 -15.58 -3.28 1.58
C MET A 437 -15.44 -4.53 0.72
N TYR A 438 -15.58 -5.70 1.34
CA TYR A 438 -15.25 -6.99 0.73
C TYR A 438 -16.49 -7.81 0.35
N GLY A 439 -17.70 -7.31 0.65
CA GLY A 439 -18.95 -8.01 0.34
C GLY A 439 -19.10 -9.32 1.13
N ASN A 440 -19.34 -10.42 0.42
CA ASN A 440 -19.61 -11.72 1.03
C ASN A 440 -18.38 -12.40 1.63
N ASP A 441 -17.19 -11.94 1.35
CA ASP A 441 -15.94 -12.49 1.90
C ASP A 441 -15.10 -11.40 2.58
N PRO A 442 -15.38 -11.12 3.86
CA PRO A 442 -14.61 -10.14 4.65
C PRO A 442 -13.12 -10.46 4.75
N SER A 443 -12.74 -11.71 4.48
CA SER A 443 -11.36 -12.20 4.59
C SER A 443 -10.51 -11.94 3.36
N SER A 444 -11.07 -11.45 2.25
CA SER A 444 -10.35 -11.22 0.98
C SER A 444 -9.11 -10.32 1.11
N GLY A 445 -9.12 -9.37 2.07
CA GLY A 445 -7.98 -8.48 2.34
C GLY A 445 -6.92 -9.08 3.27
N VAL A 446 -7.23 -10.16 3.97
CA VAL A 446 -6.39 -10.71 5.05
C VAL A 446 -4.98 -11.06 4.60
N PRO A 447 -4.72 -11.79 3.49
CA PRO A 447 -3.36 -12.17 3.11
C PRO A 447 -2.44 -10.97 2.91
N TYR A 448 -2.96 -9.89 2.36
CA TYR A 448 -2.22 -8.67 2.03
C TYR A 448 -1.91 -7.86 3.29
N ILE A 449 -2.88 -7.70 4.19
CA ILE A 449 -2.69 -6.97 5.44
C ILE A 449 -1.81 -7.76 6.41
N ALA A 450 -1.96 -9.09 6.44
CA ALA A 450 -1.09 -9.97 7.22
C ALA A 450 0.37 -9.92 6.78
N ALA A 451 0.64 -9.71 5.48
CA ALA A 451 1.99 -9.52 4.98
C ALA A 451 2.68 -8.30 5.61
N LEU A 452 1.98 -7.14 5.66
CA LEU A 452 2.49 -5.95 6.35
C LEU A 452 2.72 -6.17 7.85
N PHE A 453 1.85 -6.95 8.48
CA PHE A 453 1.94 -7.27 9.91
C PHE A 453 3.13 -8.16 10.24
N LEU A 454 3.40 -9.16 9.40
CA LEU A 454 4.38 -10.22 9.65
C LEU A 454 5.78 -9.91 9.10
N GLU A 455 5.91 -9.05 8.08
CA GLU A 455 7.21 -8.76 7.45
C GLU A 455 8.12 -7.96 8.40
N PRO A 456 9.28 -8.50 8.83
CA PRO A 456 10.16 -7.86 9.80
C PRO A 456 10.70 -6.48 9.37
N SER A 457 10.84 -6.24 8.06
CA SER A 457 11.37 -4.98 7.53
C SER A 457 10.37 -3.82 7.60
N ARG A 458 9.10 -4.11 7.91
CA ARG A 458 8.06 -3.05 8.00
C ARG A 458 8.17 -2.25 9.28
N SER A 459 7.86 -0.96 9.17
CA SER A 459 7.89 -0.03 10.29
C SER A 459 6.86 -0.40 11.37
N ALA A 460 7.10 0.07 12.60
CA ALA A 460 6.16 -0.11 13.71
C ALA A 460 4.77 0.48 13.37
N GLN A 461 4.73 1.57 12.59
CA GLN A 461 3.47 2.19 12.16
C GLN A 461 2.70 1.29 11.19
N GLU A 462 3.36 0.74 10.16
CA GLU A 462 2.71 -0.16 9.19
C GLU A 462 2.16 -1.40 9.88
N ARG A 463 2.90 -1.97 10.82
CA ARG A 463 2.46 -3.11 11.65
C ARG A 463 1.30 -2.74 12.58
N PHE A 464 1.33 -1.56 13.18
CA PHE A 464 0.23 -1.04 14.01
C PHE A 464 -1.04 -0.86 13.18
N GLU A 465 -0.95 -0.19 12.02
CA GLU A 465 -2.06 -0.01 11.11
C GLU A 465 -2.64 -1.35 10.64
N SER A 466 -1.76 -2.32 10.37
CA SER A 466 -2.17 -3.69 10.00
C SER A 466 -2.87 -4.42 11.15
N ALA A 467 -2.37 -4.30 12.38
CA ALA A 467 -3.02 -4.88 13.56
C ALA A 467 -4.44 -4.34 13.74
N MET A 468 -4.63 -3.02 13.62
CA MET A 468 -5.96 -2.40 13.70
C MET A 468 -6.90 -2.86 12.57
N ALA A 469 -6.39 -2.97 11.34
CA ALA A 469 -7.16 -3.45 10.19
C ALA A 469 -7.58 -4.91 10.38
N LEU A 470 -6.66 -5.78 10.82
CA LEU A 470 -6.94 -7.19 11.12
C LEU A 470 -7.93 -7.33 12.27
N THR A 471 -7.84 -6.47 13.31
CA THR A 471 -8.81 -6.40 14.41
C THR A 471 -10.21 -6.11 13.89
N ASN A 472 -10.34 -5.16 12.95
CA ASN A 472 -11.63 -4.81 12.37
C ASN A 472 -12.22 -5.97 11.54
N ILE A 473 -11.39 -6.67 10.75
CA ILE A 473 -11.84 -7.86 10.01
C ILE A 473 -12.23 -8.99 10.97
N ALA A 474 -11.39 -9.30 11.95
CA ALA A 474 -11.65 -10.39 12.91
C ALA A 474 -12.91 -10.16 13.75
N SER A 475 -13.35 -8.92 13.92
CA SER A 475 -14.57 -8.59 14.66
C SER A 475 -15.87 -8.93 13.92
N VAL A 476 -15.81 -9.28 12.62
CA VAL A 476 -17.02 -9.50 11.80
C VAL A 476 -17.68 -10.84 12.10
N SER A 477 -16.90 -11.92 12.20
CA SER A 477 -17.38 -13.26 12.50
C SER A 477 -16.27 -14.19 12.99
N PRO A 478 -16.60 -15.33 13.62
CA PRO A 478 -15.60 -16.34 14.00
C PRO A 478 -14.79 -16.87 12.79
N GLU A 479 -15.42 -17.02 11.62
CA GLU A 479 -14.75 -17.47 10.39
C GLU A 479 -13.72 -16.43 9.90
N ALA A 480 -14.06 -15.13 10.00
CA ALA A 480 -13.13 -14.05 9.70
C ALA A 480 -11.98 -14.01 10.71
N ALA A 481 -12.26 -14.23 12.00
CA ALA A 481 -11.24 -14.34 13.04
C ALA A 481 -10.31 -15.54 12.78
N HIS A 482 -10.83 -16.69 12.39
CA HIS A 482 -10.05 -17.86 11.96
C HIS A 482 -9.13 -17.51 10.79
N SER A 483 -9.66 -16.91 9.72
CA SER A 483 -8.87 -16.52 8.54
C SER A 483 -7.72 -15.59 8.90
N VAL A 484 -7.94 -14.64 9.83
CA VAL A 484 -6.89 -13.75 10.34
C VAL A 484 -5.86 -14.52 11.17
N ALA A 485 -6.31 -15.40 12.08
CA ALA A 485 -5.45 -16.13 13.01
C ALA A 485 -4.41 -17.00 12.27
N VAL A 486 -4.85 -17.71 11.23
CA VAL A 486 -4.01 -18.65 10.47
C VAL A 486 -3.22 -17.99 9.34
N ALA A 487 -3.49 -16.72 9.04
CA ALA A 487 -2.80 -16.02 7.98
C ALA A 487 -1.29 -15.97 8.23
N SER A 488 -0.51 -16.23 7.17
CA SER A 488 0.95 -16.27 7.23
C SER A 488 1.53 -15.58 6.01
N PHE A 489 2.77 -15.10 6.14
CA PHE A 489 3.53 -14.51 5.05
C PHE A 489 4.95 -15.07 5.05
N LYS A 490 5.41 -15.56 3.92
CA LYS A 490 6.78 -16.07 3.73
C LYS A 490 7.38 -15.44 2.48
N GLY A 491 8.01 -14.29 2.66
CA GLY A 491 8.86 -13.70 1.62
C GLY A 491 10.15 -14.50 1.41
N VAL A 492 10.77 -14.36 0.24
CA VAL A 492 12.05 -15.02 -0.08
C VAL A 492 13.15 -14.44 0.80
N GLY A 493 13.82 -15.31 1.55
CA GLY A 493 14.94 -14.94 2.42
C GLY A 493 14.54 -14.50 3.83
N ALA A 494 13.27 -14.25 4.12
CA ALA A 494 12.79 -14.09 5.47
C ALA A 494 12.46 -15.48 6.04
N ALA A 495 13.32 -16.02 6.87
CA ALA A 495 12.85 -16.94 7.89
C ALA A 495 11.92 -16.10 8.78
N SER A 496 10.63 -15.98 8.37
CA SER A 496 9.64 -15.36 9.23
C SER A 496 9.53 -16.23 10.47
N GLU A 497 10.27 -15.84 11.51
CA GLU A 497 10.21 -16.48 12.84
C GLU A 497 8.80 -16.34 13.42
N LEU A 498 8.00 -15.43 12.87
CA LEU A 498 6.70 -15.07 13.40
C LEU A 498 5.57 -16.05 13.02
N GLY A 499 5.73 -16.87 11.97
CA GLY A 499 4.75 -17.90 11.58
C GLY A 499 3.42 -17.33 11.12
N THR A 500 2.38 -17.46 11.94
CA THR A 500 1.03 -16.94 11.70
C THR A 500 0.78 -15.63 12.46
N VAL A 501 -0.31 -14.92 12.12
CA VAL A 501 -0.72 -13.70 12.84
C VAL A 501 -0.92 -13.98 14.32
N SER A 502 -1.63 -15.04 14.70
CA SER A 502 -1.83 -15.40 16.11
C SER A 502 -0.53 -15.71 16.83
N GLY A 503 0.38 -16.46 16.20
CA GLY A 503 1.70 -16.80 16.76
C GLY A 503 2.62 -15.58 16.93
N ALA A 504 2.47 -14.55 16.09
CA ALA A 504 3.28 -13.34 16.15
C ALA A 504 2.94 -12.41 17.32
N ILE A 505 1.70 -12.43 17.83
CA ILE A 505 1.20 -11.44 18.81
C ILE A 505 2.09 -11.38 20.05
N THR A 506 2.40 -12.51 20.67
CA THR A 506 3.21 -12.55 21.90
C THR A 506 4.62 -11.98 21.68
N SER A 507 5.26 -12.37 20.58
CA SER A 507 6.60 -11.87 20.23
C SER A 507 6.59 -10.36 19.98
N LEU A 508 5.57 -9.84 19.29
CA LEU A 508 5.44 -8.41 18.98
C LEU A 508 5.12 -7.58 20.23
N ILE A 509 4.30 -8.07 21.16
CA ILE A 509 4.06 -7.42 22.47
C ILE A 509 5.36 -7.22 23.22
N MET A 510 6.26 -8.20 23.17
CA MET A 510 7.55 -8.14 23.87
C MET A 510 8.61 -7.33 23.12
N GLN A 511 8.54 -7.31 21.80
CA GLN A 511 9.49 -6.58 20.96
C GLN A 511 9.31 -5.06 21.03
N TYR A 512 8.06 -4.59 21.07
CA TYR A 512 7.75 -3.17 21.00
C TYR A 512 7.29 -2.61 22.35
N ASP A 513 8.13 -1.75 22.94
CA ASP A 513 7.75 -0.98 24.15
C ASP A 513 6.95 0.28 23.78
N ILE A 514 5.85 0.08 23.02
CA ILE A 514 4.96 1.14 22.56
C ILE A 514 3.55 0.79 23.07
N PRO A 515 3.04 1.48 24.11
CA PRO A 515 1.78 1.11 24.74
C PRO A 515 0.59 1.04 23.77
N ILE A 516 0.49 1.97 22.81
CA ILE A 516 -0.60 1.97 21.84
C ILE A 516 -0.53 0.74 20.91
N PHE A 517 0.67 0.31 20.53
CA PHE A 517 0.82 -0.87 19.67
C PHE A 517 0.48 -2.14 20.46
N ARG A 518 0.94 -2.24 21.73
CA ARG A 518 0.53 -3.35 22.60
C ARG A 518 -0.98 -3.40 22.77
N CYS A 519 -1.64 -2.25 22.97
CA CYS A 519 -3.09 -2.15 23.03
C CYS A 519 -3.75 -2.72 21.76
N ALA A 520 -3.30 -2.33 20.57
CA ALA A 520 -3.83 -2.84 19.29
C ALA A 520 -3.63 -4.36 19.14
N LEU A 521 -2.46 -4.88 19.56
CA LEU A 521 -2.19 -6.32 19.52
C LEU A 521 -3.11 -7.11 20.47
N ILE A 522 -3.41 -6.57 21.63
CA ILE A 522 -4.32 -7.20 22.59
C ILE A 522 -5.78 -7.09 22.13
N GLU A 523 -6.18 -5.97 21.53
CA GLU A 523 -7.49 -5.82 20.91
C GLU A 523 -7.66 -6.83 19.75
N LEU A 524 -6.62 -7.04 18.95
CA LEU A 524 -6.60 -8.09 17.94
C LEU A 524 -6.78 -9.47 18.60
N LEU A 525 -6.01 -9.77 19.64
CA LEU A 525 -6.13 -11.03 20.38
C LEU A 525 -7.56 -11.24 20.91
N CYS A 526 -8.20 -10.21 21.48
CA CYS A 526 -9.58 -10.30 21.96
C CYS A 526 -10.53 -10.80 20.88
N ASN A 527 -10.36 -10.33 19.64
CA ASN A 527 -11.20 -10.78 18.54
C ASN A 527 -10.78 -12.16 18.02
N LEU A 528 -9.49 -12.48 18.04
CA LEU A 528 -9.00 -13.81 17.61
C LEU A 528 -9.36 -14.94 18.57
N VAL A 529 -9.58 -14.66 19.85
CA VAL A 529 -10.03 -15.66 20.83
C VAL A 529 -11.41 -16.25 20.48
N GLN A 530 -12.18 -15.66 19.56
CA GLN A 530 -13.36 -16.28 19.00
C GLN A 530 -13.05 -17.50 18.12
N ASP A 531 -11.82 -17.61 17.63
CA ASP A 531 -11.33 -18.81 16.95
C ASP A 531 -10.97 -19.88 17.97
N GLU A 532 -11.46 -21.10 17.75
CA GLU A 532 -11.27 -22.22 18.66
C GLU A 532 -9.78 -22.59 18.82
N GLY A 533 -8.98 -22.52 17.75
CA GLY A 533 -7.56 -22.81 17.78
C GLY A 533 -6.79 -21.82 18.65
N VAL A 534 -7.05 -20.53 18.47
CA VAL A 534 -6.43 -19.46 19.29
C VAL A 534 -6.87 -19.56 20.74
N PHE A 535 -8.18 -19.81 20.97
CA PHE A 535 -8.72 -20.02 22.33
C PHE A 535 -7.97 -21.17 23.03
N TYR A 536 -7.88 -22.33 22.39
CA TYR A 536 -7.23 -23.50 22.96
C TYR A 536 -5.72 -23.28 23.22
N GLU A 537 -5.05 -22.60 22.30
CA GLU A 537 -3.64 -22.27 22.45
C GLU A 537 -3.38 -21.33 23.64
N TRP A 538 -4.18 -20.27 23.79
CA TRP A 538 -3.97 -19.27 24.84
C TRP A 538 -4.54 -19.67 26.20
N SER A 539 -5.64 -20.44 26.24
CA SER A 539 -6.22 -20.97 27.48
C SER A 539 -5.44 -22.17 28.04
N GLY A 540 -4.68 -22.88 27.19
CA GLY A 540 -4.01 -24.14 27.55
C GLY A 540 -4.87 -25.38 27.41
N GLU A 541 -6.08 -25.28 26.83
CA GLU A 541 -6.96 -26.43 26.61
C GLU A 541 -6.32 -27.45 25.66
N ALA A 542 -5.57 -27.02 24.64
CA ALA A 542 -4.84 -27.91 23.73
C ALA A 542 -3.83 -28.80 24.46
N GLU A 543 -3.14 -28.25 25.48
CA GLU A 543 -2.19 -29.02 26.31
C GLU A 543 -2.91 -29.96 27.26
N ALA A 544 -4.04 -29.52 27.81
CA ALA A 544 -4.87 -30.33 28.68
C ALA A 544 -5.41 -31.57 27.94
N ASP A 545 -5.98 -31.39 26.76
CA ASP A 545 -6.44 -32.47 25.88
C ASP A 545 -5.33 -33.45 25.49
N SER A 546 -4.15 -32.94 25.13
CA SER A 546 -2.97 -33.75 24.81
C SER A 546 -2.52 -34.58 26.01
N THR A 547 -2.53 -33.98 27.20
CA THR A 547 -2.17 -34.62 28.46
C THR A 547 -3.15 -35.73 28.82
N ASP A 548 -4.44 -35.48 28.64
CA ASP A 548 -5.49 -36.47 28.93
C ASP A 548 -5.45 -37.66 27.95
N ARG A 549 -5.16 -37.41 26.65
CA ARG A 549 -4.95 -38.49 25.67
C ARG A 549 -3.73 -39.34 26.00
N LYS A 550 -2.61 -38.73 26.36
CA LYS A 550 -1.40 -39.46 26.78
C LYS A 550 -1.65 -40.32 28.02
N ARG A 551 -2.41 -39.79 28.98
CA ARG A 551 -2.78 -40.52 30.15
C ARG A 551 -3.73 -41.71 29.84
N ALA A 552 -4.71 -41.51 28.98
CA ALA A 552 -5.60 -42.56 28.51
C ALA A 552 -4.85 -43.68 27.76
N ALA A 553 -3.73 -43.32 27.09
CA ALA A 553 -2.83 -44.25 26.43
C ALA A 553 -1.86 -44.93 27.40
N GLY A 554 -1.83 -44.58 28.70
CA GLY A 554 -0.92 -45.16 29.70
C GLY A 554 0.51 -44.64 29.60
N GLU A 555 0.74 -43.54 28.89
CA GLU A 555 2.06 -42.92 28.79
C GLU A 555 2.46 -42.25 30.09
N GLN A 556 3.77 -42.33 30.43
CA GLN A 556 4.33 -41.66 31.58
C GLN A 556 4.42 -40.16 31.28
N LEU A 557 3.69 -39.35 32.04
CA LEU A 557 3.72 -37.89 31.87
C LEU A 557 5.00 -37.35 32.47
N ASP A 558 5.65 -36.43 31.77
CA ASP A 558 6.80 -35.70 32.29
C ASP A 558 6.44 -34.98 33.60
N PRO A 559 7.32 -34.99 34.58
CA PRO A 559 7.10 -34.25 35.82
C PRO A 559 6.97 -32.75 35.49
N LEU A 560 5.96 -32.12 36.10
CA LEU A 560 5.79 -30.65 35.97
C LEU A 560 7.12 -29.98 36.38
N PRO A 561 7.59 -28.98 35.62
CA PRO A 561 8.77 -28.23 35.97
C PRO A 561 8.66 -27.69 37.40
N ASP A 562 9.76 -27.75 38.13
CA ASP A 562 9.84 -27.38 39.54
C ASP A 562 9.35 -25.93 39.73
N LYS A 563 8.71 -25.67 40.87
CA LYS A 563 7.95 -24.45 41.16
C LYS A 563 8.73 -23.13 41.14
N ASP A 564 10.05 -23.20 41.07
CA ASP A 564 10.94 -22.04 41.24
C ASP A 564 11.63 -21.57 39.97
N ASP A 565 11.30 -22.13 38.78
CA ASP A 565 11.80 -21.60 37.54
C ASP A 565 11.03 -20.28 37.22
N ALA A 566 11.65 -19.18 37.69
CA ALA A 566 11.12 -17.81 37.56
C ALA A 566 11.14 -17.28 36.12
N THR A 567 11.63 -18.08 35.17
CA THR A 567 11.60 -17.72 33.73
C THR A 567 10.20 -17.91 33.21
N ILE A 568 9.52 -16.77 32.96
CA ILE A 568 8.24 -16.70 32.25
C ILE A 568 8.51 -17.20 30.83
N ARG A 569 8.08 -18.43 30.52
CA ARG A 569 8.11 -18.94 29.16
C ARG A 569 6.87 -18.42 28.45
N LEU A 570 7.03 -17.42 27.61
CA LEU A 570 5.92 -16.78 26.87
C LEU A 570 5.22 -17.72 25.85
N HIS A 571 5.81 -18.87 25.58
CA HIS A 571 5.17 -19.93 24.77
C HIS A 571 4.28 -20.85 25.63
N ASP A 572 4.33 -20.74 26.95
CA ASP A 572 3.49 -21.48 27.89
C ASP A 572 2.17 -20.68 28.13
N PRO A 573 0.98 -21.32 28.11
CA PRO A 573 -0.28 -20.68 28.42
C PRO A 573 -0.30 -19.89 29.73
N ARG A 574 0.36 -20.41 30.77
CA ARG A 574 0.51 -19.70 32.05
C ARG A 574 1.27 -18.38 31.89
N GLY A 575 2.37 -18.37 31.11
CA GLY A 575 3.14 -17.15 30.87
C GLY A 575 2.34 -16.10 30.09
N ARG A 576 1.56 -16.53 29.11
CA ARG A 576 0.66 -15.65 28.33
C ARG A 576 -0.44 -15.05 29.23
N LEU A 577 -1.11 -15.84 30.06
CA LEU A 577 -2.11 -15.37 31.00
C LEU A 577 -1.51 -14.45 32.08
N GLN A 578 -0.29 -14.73 32.53
CA GLN A 578 0.43 -13.85 33.45
C GLN A 578 0.76 -12.49 32.80
N LEU A 579 1.17 -12.48 31.53
CA LEU A 579 1.39 -11.27 30.75
C LEU A 579 0.10 -10.43 30.69
N LEU A 580 -1.02 -11.03 30.26
CA LEU A 580 -2.31 -10.34 30.18
C LEU A 580 -2.76 -9.82 31.55
N ALA A 581 -2.62 -10.61 32.63
CA ALA A 581 -2.97 -10.17 33.98
C ALA A 581 -2.12 -8.98 34.43
N SER A 582 -0.82 -8.97 34.09
CA SER A 582 0.06 -7.83 34.43
C SER A 582 -0.31 -6.56 33.67
N MET A 583 -0.77 -6.69 32.41
CA MET A 583 -1.21 -5.55 31.57
C MET A 583 -2.59 -4.99 31.98
N CYS A 584 -3.29 -5.66 32.88
CA CYS A 584 -4.52 -5.14 33.49
C CYS A 584 -4.28 -4.11 34.59
N GLU A 585 -3.04 -3.86 34.99
CA GLU A 585 -2.72 -2.93 36.09
C GLU A 585 -3.02 -1.48 35.68
N VAL A 586 -3.81 -0.78 36.47
CA VAL A 586 -4.07 0.64 36.34
C VAL A 586 -3.87 1.28 37.72
N ASP A 587 -2.85 2.10 37.86
CA ASP A 587 -2.53 2.87 39.07
C ASP A 587 -2.98 4.35 38.96
N GLU A 588 -2.66 5.14 39.98
CA GLU A 588 -2.98 6.58 40.01
C GLU A 588 -2.24 7.38 38.91
N ALA A 589 -1.07 6.88 38.50
CA ALA A 589 -0.23 7.53 37.49
C ALA A 589 -0.56 7.07 36.05
N ALA A 590 -1.49 6.10 35.88
CA ALA A 590 -1.84 5.56 34.59
C ALA A 590 -2.44 6.63 33.68
N ASP A 591 -1.92 6.74 32.48
CA ASP A 591 -2.44 7.61 31.43
C ASP A 591 -3.58 6.92 30.65
N MET A 592 -4.17 7.65 29.69
CA MET A 592 -5.23 7.13 28.83
C MET A 592 -4.82 5.89 28.03
N LEU A 593 -3.54 5.74 27.70
CA LEU A 593 -3.05 4.57 26.93
C LEU A 593 -2.99 3.34 27.83
N ASN A 594 -2.51 3.48 29.07
CA ASN A 594 -2.49 2.40 30.05
C ASN A 594 -3.91 1.92 30.38
N VAL A 595 -4.86 2.85 30.49
CA VAL A 595 -6.28 2.51 30.69
C VAL A 595 -6.84 1.72 29.52
N LYS A 596 -6.54 2.09 28.27
CA LYS A 596 -6.94 1.35 27.06
C LYS A 596 -6.29 -0.04 27.01
N GLU A 597 -5.00 -0.12 27.34
CA GLU A 597 -4.27 -1.38 27.41
C GLU A 597 -4.90 -2.33 28.44
N ALA A 598 -5.17 -1.83 29.64
CA ALA A 598 -5.83 -2.61 30.70
C ALA A 598 -7.25 -3.05 30.31
N ARG A 599 -7.99 -2.18 29.62
CA ARG A 599 -9.28 -2.52 29.07
C ARG A 599 -9.21 -3.66 28.05
N ALA A 600 -8.26 -3.61 27.10
CA ALA A 600 -8.09 -4.66 26.12
C ALA A 600 -7.64 -5.98 26.79
N ALA A 601 -6.62 -5.93 27.67
CA ALA A 601 -6.07 -7.10 28.35
C ALA A 601 -7.10 -7.80 29.26
N SER A 602 -7.89 -7.03 30.03
CA SER A 602 -8.96 -7.59 30.85
C SER A 602 -10.06 -8.25 30.03
N GLY A 603 -10.34 -7.73 28.83
CA GLY A 603 -11.27 -8.35 27.88
C GLY A 603 -10.80 -9.72 27.40
N ALA A 604 -9.55 -9.81 26.93
CA ALA A 604 -8.94 -11.07 26.51
C ALA A 604 -8.89 -12.08 27.66
N LEU A 605 -8.46 -11.64 28.84
CA LEU A 605 -8.39 -12.50 30.03
C LEU A 605 -9.75 -13.03 30.48
N ALA A 606 -10.80 -12.19 30.42
CA ALA A 606 -12.17 -12.59 30.73
C ALA A 606 -12.70 -13.64 29.75
N MET A 607 -12.46 -13.48 28.45
CA MET A 607 -12.86 -14.46 27.45
C MET A 607 -12.12 -15.79 27.63
N LEU A 608 -10.79 -15.74 27.83
CA LEU A 608 -9.98 -16.94 28.04
C LEU A 608 -10.35 -17.69 29.33
N SER A 609 -10.77 -16.97 30.38
CA SER A 609 -11.22 -17.59 31.64
C SER A 609 -12.44 -18.48 31.54
N ALA A 610 -13.15 -18.46 30.38
CA ALA A 610 -14.23 -19.44 30.12
C ALA A 610 -13.69 -20.86 29.96
N GLY A 611 -12.39 -21.05 29.69
CA GLY A 611 -11.73 -22.36 29.63
C GLY A 611 -11.33 -22.90 31.01
N GLY A 612 -11.52 -24.19 31.25
CA GLY A 612 -11.14 -24.85 32.49
C GLY A 612 -9.62 -24.82 32.76
N ALA A 613 -8.81 -25.08 31.72
CA ALA A 613 -7.36 -25.01 31.82
C ALA A 613 -6.89 -23.58 32.13
N ALA A 614 -7.49 -22.56 31.53
CA ALA A 614 -7.20 -21.17 31.84
C ALA A 614 -7.51 -20.84 33.30
N CYS A 615 -8.63 -21.34 33.85
CA CYS A 615 -8.95 -21.18 35.27
C CYS A 615 -7.86 -21.78 36.18
N GLU A 616 -7.33 -22.96 35.86
CA GLU A 616 -6.22 -23.58 36.60
C GLU A 616 -4.96 -22.70 36.55
N HIS A 617 -4.61 -22.21 35.36
CA HIS A 617 -3.46 -21.36 35.19
C HIS A 617 -3.63 -20.02 35.93
N ILE A 618 -4.83 -19.39 35.87
CA ILE A 618 -5.13 -18.15 36.60
C ILE A 618 -5.02 -18.36 38.10
N LEU A 619 -5.55 -19.44 38.64
CA LEU A 619 -5.40 -19.79 40.06
C LEU A 619 -3.93 -20.02 40.46
N ALA A 620 -3.09 -20.49 39.54
CA ALA A 620 -1.67 -20.70 39.76
C ALA A 620 -0.80 -19.45 39.58
N LEU A 621 -1.35 -18.31 39.14
CA LEU A 621 -0.61 -17.06 38.96
C LEU A 621 -0.01 -16.53 40.28
N PRO A 622 1.02 -15.67 40.18
CA PRO A 622 1.59 -14.99 41.34
C PRO A 622 0.57 -14.13 42.08
N PRO A 623 0.72 -13.90 43.39
CA PRO A 623 -0.21 -13.08 44.18
C PRO A 623 -0.42 -11.66 43.65
N ARG A 624 0.61 -11.06 42.99
CA ARG A 624 0.49 -9.74 42.35
C ARG A 624 -0.57 -9.74 41.24
N CYS A 625 -0.60 -10.77 40.41
CA CYS A 625 -1.61 -10.86 39.33
C CYS A 625 -3.04 -10.96 39.91
N HIS A 626 -3.21 -11.72 40.97
CA HIS A 626 -4.51 -11.79 41.67
C HIS A 626 -4.89 -10.45 42.27
N ALA A 627 -3.94 -9.69 42.86
CA ALA A 627 -4.20 -8.35 43.37
C ALA A 627 -4.64 -7.40 42.24
N ILE A 628 -4.01 -7.47 41.06
CA ILE A 628 -4.41 -6.68 39.89
C ILE A 628 -5.84 -7.06 39.44
N ILE A 629 -6.17 -8.35 39.34
CA ILE A 629 -7.54 -8.79 38.98
C ILE A 629 -8.54 -8.32 40.04
N ALA A 630 -8.19 -8.38 41.34
CA ALA A 630 -9.05 -7.87 42.42
C ALA A 630 -9.29 -6.35 42.28
N GLN A 631 -8.28 -5.59 41.87
CA GLN A 631 -8.41 -4.15 41.60
C GLN A 631 -9.31 -3.87 40.39
N LEU A 632 -9.37 -4.74 39.38
CA LEU A 632 -10.36 -4.60 38.32
C LEU A 632 -11.78 -4.69 38.86
N VAL A 633 -12.03 -5.70 39.72
CA VAL A 633 -13.35 -5.93 40.32
C VAL A 633 -13.78 -4.76 41.22
N TRP A 634 -12.89 -4.33 42.09
CA TRP A 634 -13.17 -3.28 43.06
C TRP A 634 -12.00 -2.29 43.16
N ARG A 635 -12.19 -1.09 42.60
CA ARG A 635 -11.17 -0.06 42.59
C ARG A 635 -11.30 0.88 43.79
N ARG A 636 -10.13 1.20 44.35
CA ARG A 636 -9.96 2.25 45.35
C ARG A 636 -9.20 3.47 44.82
N VAL A 637 -8.83 3.44 43.55
CA VAL A 637 -7.94 4.46 42.97
C VAL A 637 -8.77 5.40 42.14
N ASP A 638 -8.75 6.69 42.48
CA ASP A 638 -9.29 7.77 41.67
C ASP A 638 -8.24 8.12 40.60
N ASN A 639 -8.59 7.92 39.34
CA ASN A 639 -7.76 8.28 38.21
C ASN A 639 -8.57 9.11 37.22
N ASP A 640 -8.10 10.32 36.92
CA ASP A 640 -8.77 11.29 36.06
C ASP A 640 -8.96 10.80 34.60
N CYS A 641 -8.17 9.79 34.16
CA CYS A 641 -8.30 9.17 32.85
C CYS A 641 -9.37 8.09 32.80
N LEU A 642 -10.00 7.74 33.92
CA LEU A 642 -10.97 6.68 34.04
C LEU A 642 -12.39 7.23 34.13
N ASP A 643 -13.11 7.23 33.00
CA ASP A 643 -14.55 7.55 33.00
C ASP A 643 -15.38 6.43 33.63
N ALA A 644 -16.62 6.76 34.00
CA ALA A 644 -17.53 5.84 34.69
C ALA A 644 -17.85 4.59 33.85
N ASP A 645 -17.95 4.71 32.52
CA ASP A 645 -18.26 3.60 31.63
C ASP A 645 -17.07 2.64 31.51
N THR A 646 -15.86 3.17 31.37
CA THR A 646 -14.63 2.38 31.37
C THR A 646 -14.42 1.66 32.70
N ALA A 647 -14.66 2.34 33.82
CA ALA A 647 -14.60 1.73 35.15
C ALA A 647 -15.60 0.58 35.30
N ALA A 648 -16.84 0.75 34.83
CA ALA A 648 -17.85 -0.29 34.84
C ALA A 648 -17.46 -1.48 33.97
N GLN A 649 -16.94 -1.24 32.77
CA GLN A 649 -16.45 -2.32 31.88
C GLN A 649 -15.31 -3.12 32.50
N LEU A 650 -14.34 -2.47 33.15
CA LEU A 650 -13.26 -3.16 33.85
C LEU A 650 -13.80 -4.02 35.00
N SER A 651 -14.76 -3.50 35.79
CA SER A 651 -15.40 -4.26 36.87
C SER A 651 -16.18 -5.46 36.35
N LEU A 652 -16.95 -5.31 35.28
CA LEU A 652 -17.67 -6.42 34.64
C LEU A 652 -16.70 -7.54 34.20
N ARG A 653 -15.59 -7.19 33.58
CA ARG A 653 -14.56 -8.16 33.13
C ARG A 653 -13.87 -8.84 34.29
N GLY A 654 -13.50 -8.08 35.33
CA GLY A 654 -12.95 -8.66 36.56
C GLY A 654 -13.94 -9.62 37.24
N LEU A 655 -15.22 -9.28 37.34
CA LEU A 655 -16.26 -10.14 37.86
C LEU A 655 -16.49 -11.38 36.99
N SER A 656 -16.43 -11.24 35.67
CA SER A 656 -16.51 -12.40 34.74
C SER A 656 -15.41 -13.40 34.99
N ILE A 657 -14.16 -12.94 35.18
CA ILE A 657 -13.03 -13.80 35.52
C ILE A 657 -13.31 -14.53 36.85
N VAL A 658 -13.75 -13.80 37.88
CA VAL A 658 -14.07 -14.41 39.21
C VAL A 658 -15.21 -15.40 39.10
N SER A 659 -16.25 -15.08 38.33
CA SER A 659 -17.37 -15.97 38.06
C SER A 659 -16.92 -17.29 37.43
N SER A 660 -16.09 -17.21 36.38
CA SER A 660 -15.51 -18.38 35.72
C SER A 660 -14.71 -19.26 36.71
N LEU A 661 -13.90 -18.65 37.57
CA LEU A 661 -13.12 -19.37 38.57
C LEU A 661 -14.01 -20.06 39.59
N VAL A 662 -15.08 -19.41 40.05
CA VAL A 662 -16.08 -20.01 40.99
C VAL A 662 -16.80 -21.19 40.34
N GLN A 663 -17.29 -21.00 39.11
CA GLN A 663 -17.98 -22.07 38.36
C GLN A 663 -17.04 -23.24 38.09
N TYR A 664 -15.79 -22.99 37.72
CA TYR A 664 -14.83 -24.05 37.51
C TYR A 664 -14.54 -24.85 38.79
N ILE A 665 -14.40 -24.19 39.96
CA ILE A 665 -14.17 -24.88 41.23
C ILE A 665 -15.37 -25.70 41.63
N ARG A 666 -16.63 -25.21 41.46
CA ARG A 666 -17.84 -25.95 41.68
C ARG A 666 -17.94 -27.18 40.79
N TRP A 667 -17.56 -27.04 39.50
CA TRP A 667 -17.50 -28.16 38.58
C TRP A 667 -16.48 -29.23 39.04
N LEU A 668 -15.34 -28.83 39.56
CA LEU A 668 -14.33 -29.75 40.14
C LEU A 668 -14.87 -30.50 41.36
N GLU A 669 -15.72 -29.89 42.18
CA GLU A 669 -16.32 -30.54 43.34
C GLU A 669 -17.30 -31.65 42.95
N THR A 670 -17.97 -31.49 41.83
CA THR A 670 -18.89 -32.50 41.28
C THR A 670 -18.17 -33.63 40.55
N ASN A 671 -16.97 -33.34 39.95
CA ASN A 671 -16.20 -34.28 39.14
C ASN A 671 -14.94 -34.77 39.87
N LYS A 672 -15.09 -35.77 40.75
CA LYS A 672 -14.03 -36.26 41.65
C LYS A 672 -12.75 -36.77 40.97
N GLU A 673 -12.87 -37.36 39.79
CA GLU A 673 -11.71 -37.85 39.01
C GLU A 673 -10.85 -36.69 38.50
N HIS A 674 -11.47 -35.66 37.95
CA HIS A 674 -10.79 -34.46 37.48
C HIS A 674 -10.19 -33.69 38.66
N ARG A 675 -10.86 -33.62 39.80
CA ARG A 675 -10.35 -33.03 41.04
C ARG A 675 -9.04 -33.69 41.51
N ALA A 676 -8.90 -35.02 41.36
CA ALA A 676 -7.66 -35.71 41.72
C ALA A 676 -6.46 -35.30 40.85
N HIS A 677 -6.72 -34.88 39.59
CA HIS A 677 -5.75 -34.39 38.65
C HIS A 677 -5.32 -32.96 38.95
N VAL A 678 -6.30 -32.04 39.14
CA VAL A 678 -6.04 -30.65 39.49
C VAL A 678 -5.36 -30.46 40.81
N ARG A 679 -5.64 -31.33 41.79
CA ARG A 679 -4.88 -31.36 43.08
C ARG A 679 -3.39 -31.57 42.92
N ARG A 680 -2.89 -31.98 41.75
CA ARG A 680 -1.47 -32.04 41.46
C ARG A 680 -0.92 -30.69 40.98
N ARG A 681 -1.70 -29.87 40.27
CA ARG A 681 -1.30 -28.51 39.81
C ARG A 681 -1.59 -27.44 40.86
N VAL A 682 -2.76 -27.46 41.45
CA VAL A 682 -3.16 -26.55 42.53
C VAL A 682 -3.60 -27.41 43.72
N ARG A 683 -2.80 -27.44 44.79
CA ARG A 683 -3.01 -28.35 45.95
C ARG A 683 -4.41 -28.23 46.57
N ASP A 684 -4.96 -27.03 46.63
CA ASP A 684 -6.31 -26.74 47.13
C ASP A 684 -6.91 -25.52 46.41
N PRO A 685 -7.68 -25.73 45.35
CA PRO A 685 -8.25 -24.61 44.54
C PRO A 685 -9.15 -23.69 45.38
N VAL A 686 -9.92 -24.23 46.33
CA VAL A 686 -10.81 -23.46 47.22
C VAL A 686 -9.98 -22.58 48.17
N ALA A 687 -9.01 -23.15 48.86
CA ALA A 687 -8.11 -22.40 49.75
C ALA A 687 -7.27 -21.38 48.97
N LYS A 688 -6.88 -21.73 47.75
CA LYS A 688 -6.15 -20.80 46.87
C LYS A 688 -7.03 -19.59 46.48
N LEU A 689 -8.27 -19.82 46.03
CA LEU A 689 -9.23 -18.77 45.67
C LEU A 689 -9.51 -17.84 46.87
N ARG A 690 -9.71 -18.41 48.06
CA ARG A 690 -9.91 -17.63 49.31
C ARG A 690 -8.71 -16.70 49.60
N ARG A 691 -7.49 -17.17 49.38
CA ARG A 691 -6.24 -16.41 49.63
C ARG A 691 -5.97 -15.31 48.59
N THR A 692 -6.59 -15.36 47.41
CA THR A 692 -6.35 -14.40 46.33
C THR A 692 -6.94 -13.01 46.59
N GLY A 693 -7.90 -12.90 47.51
CA GLY A 693 -8.67 -11.66 47.74
C GLY A 693 -9.75 -11.38 46.69
N LEU A 694 -9.90 -12.21 45.68
CA LEU A 694 -10.88 -12.00 44.58
C LEU A 694 -12.31 -12.07 45.07
N LEU A 695 -12.64 -13.01 45.95
CA LEU A 695 -13.99 -13.10 46.55
C LEU A 695 -14.28 -11.90 47.45
N GLN A 696 -13.32 -11.40 48.19
CA GLN A 696 -13.47 -10.18 48.97
C GLN A 696 -13.76 -8.96 48.12
N ALA A 697 -13.04 -8.80 46.99
CA ALA A 697 -13.28 -7.72 46.03
C ALA A 697 -14.68 -7.82 45.43
N ALA A 698 -15.16 -9.01 45.06
CA ALA A 698 -16.52 -9.23 44.54
C ALA A 698 -17.57 -8.88 45.59
N ALA A 699 -17.36 -9.26 46.88
CA ALA A 699 -18.25 -8.92 47.96
C ALA A 699 -18.33 -7.40 48.19
N GLN A 700 -17.20 -6.71 48.17
CA GLN A 700 -17.17 -5.25 48.29
C GLN A 700 -17.91 -4.55 47.13
N CYS A 701 -17.71 -5.04 45.91
CA CYS A 701 -18.39 -4.57 44.71
C CYS A 701 -19.93 -4.76 44.84
N ALA A 702 -20.39 -5.95 45.28
CA ALA A 702 -21.81 -6.23 45.49
C ALA A 702 -22.45 -5.31 46.55
N VAL A 703 -21.79 -5.14 47.70
CA VAL A 703 -22.28 -4.29 48.78
C VAL A 703 -22.38 -2.84 48.36
N ALA A 704 -21.32 -2.30 47.75
CA ALA A 704 -21.30 -0.93 47.26
C ALA A 704 -22.32 -0.67 46.16
N GLY A 705 -22.46 -1.62 45.23
CA GLY A 705 -23.45 -1.56 44.15
C GLY A 705 -24.89 -1.51 44.69
N VAL A 706 -25.22 -2.39 45.65
CA VAL A 706 -26.53 -2.37 46.31
C VAL A 706 -26.78 -1.09 47.06
N GLN A 707 -25.78 -0.59 47.79
CA GLN A 707 -25.89 0.70 48.50
C GLN A 707 -26.10 1.85 47.52
N ALA A 708 -25.37 1.88 46.38
CA ALA A 708 -25.53 2.92 45.36
C ALA A 708 -26.92 2.84 44.68
N MET A 709 -27.45 1.64 44.43
CA MET A 709 -28.83 1.46 43.92
C MET A 709 -29.88 1.95 44.89
N VAL A 710 -29.74 1.67 46.18
CA VAL A 710 -30.65 2.15 47.21
C VAL A 710 -30.59 3.68 47.34
N ALA A 711 -29.39 4.27 47.22
CA ALA A 711 -29.21 5.74 47.31
C ALA A 711 -29.71 6.49 46.04
N ARG A 712 -29.77 5.83 44.87
CA ARG A 712 -30.10 6.45 43.61
C ARG A 712 -31.46 6.09 43.04
N MET A 713 -32.46 5.83 43.84
CA MET A 713 -33.84 5.56 43.37
C MET A 713 -34.44 6.69 42.50
N GLY A 714 -33.64 7.31 41.63
CA GLY A 714 -34.07 8.44 40.85
C GLY A 714 -33.27 8.86 39.60
N ASN A 715 -32.35 8.20 39.04
CA ASN A 715 -31.91 8.40 37.62
C ASN A 715 -30.52 7.80 37.30
N ASN A 716 -30.39 7.17 36.12
CA ASN A 716 -29.22 6.56 35.48
C ASN A 716 -28.70 5.24 36.11
N ALA A 717 -29.47 4.17 35.95
CA ALA A 717 -29.15 2.85 36.52
C ALA A 717 -28.51 1.82 35.57
N GLY A 718 -28.19 2.12 34.32
CA GLY A 718 -27.85 1.08 33.34
C GLY A 718 -26.58 0.27 33.66
N ALA A 719 -25.41 0.84 33.50
CA ALA A 719 -24.13 0.10 33.60
C ALA A 719 -23.82 -0.38 35.04
N ASN A 720 -24.17 0.39 36.06
CA ASN A 720 -23.99 0.01 37.46
C ASN A 720 -24.94 -1.13 37.90
N ALA A 721 -26.07 -1.31 37.22
CA ALA A 721 -27.00 -2.39 37.53
C ALA A 721 -26.46 -3.76 37.10
N GLU A 722 -25.82 -3.85 35.93
CA GLU A 722 -25.20 -5.07 35.44
C GLU A 722 -24.02 -5.51 36.34
N VAL A 723 -23.15 -4.58 36.68
CA VAL A 723 -22.03 -4.84 37.60
C VAL A 723 -22.55 -5.38 38.94
N THR A 724 -23.56 -4.72 39.48
CA THR A 724 -24.15 -5.14 40.79
C THR A 724 -24.80 -6.51 40.70
N SER A 725 -25.55 -6.77 39.64
CA SER A 725 -26.21 -8.04 39.41
C SER A 725 -25.19 -9.18 39.34
N LEU A 726 -24.16 -9.01 38.51
CA LEU A 726 -23.11 -10.00 38.36
C LEU A 726 -22.32 -10.22 39.66
N ALA A 727 -22.02 -9.17 40.40
CA ALA A 727 -21.35 -9.27 41.71
C ALA A 727 -22.19 -10.07 42.74
N VAL A 728 -23.49 -9.84 42.79
CA VAL A 728 -24.41 -10.58 43.66
C VAL A 728 -24.49 -12.04 43.24
N ASP A 729 -24.55 -12.32 41.95
CA ASP A 729 -24.58 -13.70 41.42
C ASP A 729 -23.29 -14.43 41.75
N VAL A 730 -22.13 -13.82 41.55
CA VAL A 730 -20.83 -14.39 41.96
C VAL A 730 -20.81 -14.73 43.45
N MET A 731 -21.29 -13.82 44.29
CA MET A 731 -21.35 -14.07 45.75
C MET A 731 -22.30 -15.16 46.15
N ARG A 732 -23.50 -15.23 45.49
CA ARG A 732 -24.42 -16.34 45.71
C ARG A 732 -23.78 -17.68 45.31
N ASP A 733 -23.12 -17.74 44.18
CA ASP A 733 -22.48 -18.94 43.68
C ASP A 733 -21.23 -19.36 44.48
N ALA A 734 -20.51 -18.40 45.07
CA ALA A 734 -19.35 -18.62 45.91
C ALA A 734 -19.72 -19.01 47.35
N LYS A 735 -20.96 -18.76 47.83
CA LYS A 735 -21.39 -18.99 49.20
C LYS A 735 -21.12 -20.42 49.69
N PRO A 736 -21.46 -21.49 48.97
CA PRO A 736 -21.15 -22.84 49.40
C PRO A 736 -19.64 -23.09 49.62
N LEU A 737 -18.80 -22.46 48.78
CA LEU A 737 -17.35 -22.60 48.87
C LEU A 737 -16.76 -21.83 50.08
N MET A 738 -17.50 -20.86 50.64
CA MET A 738 -17.05 -20.08 51.82
C MET A 738 -17.53 -20.72 53.11
N ASP A 739 -18.71 -21.40 53.15
CA ASP A 739 -19.33 -21.95 54.35
C ASP A 739 -18.76 -23.32 54.78
N GLU A 740 -17.97 -24.03 53.95
CA GLU A 740 -17.31 -25.31 54.26
C GLU A 740 -16.01 -25.19 55.04
N SER A 741 -15.86 -24.20 55.94
CA SER A 741 -14.62 -23.98 56.74
C SER A 741 -14.73 -24.61 58.12
#